data_d40e3a9f5e0d9f73b01a600e65e49166
#
_entry.id   d40e3a9f5e0d9f73b01a600e65e49166
#
_cell.length_a   1.000
_cell.length_b   1.000
_cell.length_c   1.000
_cell.angle_alpha   90.00
_cell.angle_beta   90.00
_cell.angle_gamma   90.00
#
_symmetry.space_group_name_H-M   'P 1'
#
loop_
_entity.id
_entity.type
_entity.pdbx_description
1 polymer ?
#
loop_
_entity_poly.entity_id
_entity_poly.type
_entity_poly.pdbx_seq_one_letter_code
_entity_poly.pdbx_strand_id
1 'polypeptide(L)'
;MILNWARQLVCIMNIALISAAMSFCVDASAQNIEDDSLKASVEAEFILDSTQLYVIDELVVVGYGVSRKSVLTGANSSLSAVQSENSNVESALQGRIAGLNVWMSEGGEMGEAEVTVRGGTSITGNNAPLYIVDGFPVDNISNLPVSDILRIEVMKDAAACAIYGARAAGGVIIVTTKKARGDGLETSYKSQYGFSTFKNKLKVLSPYNYAKFCYETAAMKSEETLESFTSVYGSYDELAKYQSVEQNDWVDQLFGENGFFMNQSLLMKYKKDKTAYKISYDYNDNNGILVGQNSRRHNFGMNINHEVSKYLSFDLNTSYYNKIQNGAGVSTEGSNTDARLRNALLYSPLNIKDVEDFESVSSTYNPIAVNNADYRKQTQNGVRGDLGVTITPVSFFDFKSQIGVNGMFRETDRCYGVGTSQALKNGNAPMASILNLRQSTFRNSNTANFYPLKKLKRHSLSLLVGEEFIKKKESYNQSESRYFPEYLNAEQCLANMSLGAPQPSNSAVLPNDVIMSYFGRAKYSYDDKYIFSATYRADRSSKFASDKQWGHFPSLSAAWRISEEDYLKYLQVISDAKLRYSIGATGNNRVSSNLFQQIYTSPSDADGVLEIDGEYLSYLKTGEYKPNPDLTWETTVSRNIGLDLGFLNNRFQLIFDIYRNTTEDLLLQTKLPYSSGYTYMMQNVGSTENKGVELSLSVGVVNRKNFKFDVDFNIAFTDTKIKSLGGVDKMEMSSGWAGSEITGDYILEVGESVGRMYGYETDGWYTVDDFEYEDGTYILKEGIVSDATLLAGNIRPGSLRLKDQNGDGTIDESDKVVIGNALPKHTGGLQLKFQLWNFDLAAYFYWKYGGDVYNANKIENTTTNKYSYRNMSADVEGCWTYLNGEGGIASPEEMAQINANATMWSPIMARYVFHSWAVEDGSFLRLQQLTLGYTLPSKWTDKIKLSKVRVYASANNLFCWTKYSGFDPEVSVRRATSATPSVDYSAYPRSTAFAFGLDVDF
;
A
#
# COMPACT_ATOMS: atom_id res chain seq x y z
N MET A 1 21.43 -7.53 30.11
CA MET A 1 21.26 -6.77 31.36
C MET A 1 20.70 -5.37 31.13
N ILE A 2 21.17 -4.60 30.17
CA ILE A 2 20.62 -3.25 29.83
C ILE A 2 19.19 -3.28 29.29
N LEU A 3 18.80 -4.31 28.49
CA LEU A 3 17.44 -4.48 27.97
C LEU A 3 16.41 -4.85 29.05
N ASN A 4 16.78 -5.60 30.06
CA ASN A 4 15.89 -5.91 31.20
C ASN A 4 15.69 -4.69 32.11
N TRP A 5 16.73 -3.87 32.25
CA TRP A 5 16.62 -2.60 32.98
C TRP A 5 15.69 -1.60 32.24
N ALA A 6 15.80 -1.51 30.91
CA ALA A 6 14.91 -0.67 30.11
C ALA A 6 13.45 -1.16 30.19
N ARG A 7 13.19 -2.46 30.13
CA ARG A 7 11.85 -3.03 30.32
C ARG A 7 11.27 -2.78 31.71
N GLN A 8 12.08 -2.91 32.77
CA GLN A 8 11.65 -2.61 34.14
C GLN A 8 11.45 -1.10 34.36
N LEU A 9 12.30 -0.24 33.78
CA LEU A 9 12.13 1.20 33.87
C LEU A 9 10.83 1.67 33.13
N VAL A 10 10.54 1.10 31.98
CA VAL A 10 9.32 1.40 31.21
C VAL A 10 8.06 0.92 31.97
N CYS A 11 8.07 -0.23 32.61
CA CYS A 11 6.96 -0.68 33.45
C CYS A 11 6.79 0.21 34.70
N ILE A 12 7.88 0.57 35.39
CA ILE A 12 7.84 1.41 36.58
C ILE A 12 7.44 2.86 36.20
N MET A 13 7.93 3.40 35.09
CA MET A 13 7.50 4.71 34.57
C MET A 13 6.02 4.72 34.16
N ASN A 14 5.51 3.66 33.54
CA ASN A 14 4.10 3.56 33.17
C ASN A 14 3.19 3.55 34.42
N ILE A 15 3.56 2.82 35.47
CA ILE A 15 2.78 2.77 36.72
C ILE A 15 2.90 4.10 37.50
N ALA A 16 4.08 4.69 37.54
CA ALA A 16 4.31 5.98 38.22
C ALA A 16 3.64 7.17 37.49
N LEU A 17 3.61 7.17 36.15
CA LEU A 17 2.94 8.20 35.36
C LEU A 17 1.41 8.11 35.44
N ILE A 18 0.86 6.91 35.49
CA ILE A 18 -0.59 6.71 35.66
C ILE A 18 -1.02 7.12 37.08
N SER A 19 -0.25 6.79 38.12
CA SER A 19 -0.55 7.23 39.49
C SER A 19 -0.31 8.71 39.71
N ALA A 20 0.71 9.33 39.09
CA ALA A 20 0.91 10.77 39.13
C ALA A 20 -0.17 11.54 38.40
N ALA A 21 -0.65 11.05 37.23
CA ALA A 21 -1.76 11.64 36.51
C ALA A 21 -3.08 11.59 37.29
N MET A 22 -3.33 10.48 38.02
CA MET A 22 -4.52 10.36 38.89
C MET A 22 -4.42 11.27 40.13
N SER A 23 -3.25 11.49 40.69
CA SER A 23 -3.06 12.40 41.85
C SER A 23 -3.17 13.89 41.48
N PHE A 24 -2.80 14.28 40.27
CA PHE A 24 -2.92 15.67 39.81
C PHE A 24 -4.35 16.12 39.47
N CYS A 25 -5.26 15.15 39.18
CA CYS A 25 -6.66 15.47 38.91
C CYS A 25 -7.46 15.87 40.16
N VAL A 26 -6.93 15.66 41.38
CA VAL A 26 -7.64 15.94 42.63
C VAL A 26 -7.39 17.36 43.21
N ASP A 27 -6.25 18.01 42.82
CA ASP A 27 -5.84 19.29 43.48
C ASP A 27 -6.02 20.57 42.63
N ALA A 28 -6.58 20.51 41.42
CA ALA A 28 -6.68 21.67 40.52
C ALA A 28 -8.02 22.43 40.58
N SER A 29 -8.75 22.38 41.69
CA SER A 29 -9.95 23.17 41.90
C SER A 29 -9.70 24.24 42.97
N ALA A 30 -9.11 25.38 42.61
CA ALA A 30 -9.34 26.72 43.16
C ALA A 30 -8.27 27.72 42.72
N GLN A 31 -8.62 28.67 41.87
CA GLN A 31 -8.51 30.14 42.11
C GLN A 31 -8.64 30.91 40.80
N ASN A 32 -9.72 31.64 40.69
CA ASN A 32 -9.89 32.80 39.79
C ASN A 32 -9.13 33.99 40.33
N ILE A 33 -8.41 34.73 39.48
CA ILE A 33 -8.22 36.19 39.55
C ILE A 33 -8.00 36.73 38.14
N GLU A 34 -8.84 37.69 37.76
CA GLU A 34 -8.76 38.53 36.56
C GLU A 34 -7.52 39.45 36.61
N ASP A 35 -6.84 39.68 35.51
CA ASP A 35 -6.43 41.06 35.12
C ASP A 35 -6.11 41.11 33.62
N ASP A 36 -6.57 42.21 33.02
CA ASP A 36 -6.52 42.52 31.60
C ASP A 36 -5.26 43.37 31.28
N SER A 37 -4.81 43.27 30.05
CA SER A 37 -3.94 44.18 29.31
C SER A 37 -2.52 43.67 29.01
N LEU A 38 -2.36 43.15 27.77
CA LEU A 38 -1.40 43.56 26.75
C LEU A 38 -1.43 42.58 25.59
N LYS A 39 -2.38 42.76 24.70
CA LYS A 39 -2.47 42.06 23.40
C LYS A 39 -1.85 42.93 22.32
N ALA A 40 -0.91 42.43 21.59
CA ALA A 40 -0.74 42.52 20.16
C ALA A 40 0.52 41.85 19.67
N SER A 41 0.50 40.56 19.41
CA SER A 41 1.29 39.96 18.32
C SER A 41 0.76 38.58 18.00
N VAL A 42 0.01 38.52 16.88
CA VAL A 42 -0.22 37.33 16.05
C VAL A 42 -0.78 36.11 16.79
N GLU A 43 -1.98 36.19 17.28
CA GLU A 43 -2.85 35.07 17.57
C GLU A 43 -3.96 35.02 16.51
N ALA A 44 -3.78 34.20 15.48
CA ALA A 44 -4.91 33.73 14.69
C ALA A 44 -5.63 32.67 15.52
N GLU A 45 -6.76 33.03 16.08
CA GLU A 45 -7.65 32.16 16.84
C GLU A 45 -8.18 31.06 15.92
N PHE A 46 -7.64 29.85 16.03
CA PHE A 46 -8.24 28.66 15.42
C PHE A 46 -9.23 28.03 16.42
N ILE A 47 -10.44 28.51 16.43
CA ILE A 47 -11.54 27.75 17.00
C ILE A 47 -11.86 26.66 15.97
N LEU A 48 -11.38 25.44 16.20
CA LEU A 48 -11.87 24.24 15.54
C LEU A 48 -13.25 23.87 16.16
N ASP A 49 -14.22 24.75 15.96
CA ASP A 49 -15.60 24.32 15.95
C ASP A 49 -15.80 23.61 14.60
N SER A 50 -16.30 22.36 14.63
CA SER A 50 -16.69 21.59 13.46
C SER A 50 -17.73 22.31 12.56
N THR A 51 -17.99 23.57 12.82
CA THR A 51 -18.97 24.42 12.16
C THR A 51 -18.38 25.55 11.30
N GLN A 52 -17.06 25.76 11.29
CA GLN A 52 -16.43 26.79 10.45
C GLN A 52 -15.48 26.20 9.42
N LEU A 53 -16.02 25.85 8.26
CA LEU A 53 -15.28 25.35 7.07
C LEU A 53 -14.56 26.45 6.27
N TYR A 54 -14.60 27.73 6.68
CA TYR A 54 -14.19 28.86 5.85
C TYR A 54 -13.21 29.81 6.53
N VAL A 55 -12.01 29.30 6.85
CA VAL A 55 -10.92 30.16 7.32
C VAL A 55 -10.02 30.55 6.13
N ILE A 56 -10.05 31.79 5.71
CA ILE A 56 -9.27 32.38 4.60
C ILE A 56 -7.77 32.35 4.89
N ASP A 57 -7.36 32.31 6.15
CA ASP A 57 -5.95 32.35 6.59
C ASP A 57 -5.47 31.08 7.30
N GLU A 58 -5.74 29.92 6.72
CA GLU A 58 -5.22 28.65 7.22
C GLU A 58 -3.68 28.65 7.19
N LEU A 59 -3.06 28.44 8.35
CA LEU A 59 -1.61 28.29 8.46
C LEU A 59 -1.21 26.89 8.06
N VAL A 60 -0.34 26.77 7.07
CA VAL A 60 0.14 25.52 6.48
C VAL A 60 1.62 25.36 6.80
N VAL A 61 2.03 24.16 7.21
CA VAL A 61 3.46 23.83 7.40
C VAL A 61 4.10 23.61 6.04
N VAL A 62 5.06 24.44 5.67
CA VAL A 62 5.78 24.36 4.39
C VAL A 62 7.27 24.30 4.61
N GLY A 63 7.84 23.15 4.42
CA GLY A 63 9.27 22.93 4.66
C GLY A 63 9.62 23.14 6.14
N TYR A 64 10.57 23.98 6.40
CA TYR A 64 11.06 24.30 7.74
C TYR A 64 10.37 25.51 8.37
N GLY A 65 9.18 25.90 7.88
CA GLY A 65 8.43 27.04 8.38
C GLY A 65 6.93 26.90 8.23
N VAL A 66 6.18 27.86 8.76
CA VAL A 66 4.72 27.96 8.62
C VAL A 66 4.39 29.12 7.70
N SER A 67 3.44 28.93 6.78
CA SER A 67 2.98 29.97 5.85
C SER A 67 1.46 29.99 5.79
N ARG A 68 0.85 31.15 5.50
CA ARG A 68 -0.58 31.23 5.22
C ARG A 68 -0.88 30.53 3.89
N LYS A 69 -1.99 29.79 3.80
CA LYS A 69 -2.45 29.10 2.58
C LYS A 69 -2.63 30.08 1.42
N SER A 70 -3.14 31.28 1.72
CA SER A 70 -3.36 32.36 0.76
C SER A 70 -2.08 32.78 0.01
N VAL A 71 -0.91 32.72 0.65
CA VAL A 71 0.39 33.10 0.07
C VAL A 71 1.25 31.92 -0.38
N LEU A 72 0.69 30.72 -0.51
CA LEU A 72 1.38 29.58 -1.09
C LEU A 72 1.40 29.67 -2.61
N THR A 73 2.55 29.35 -3.21
CA THR A 73 2.80 29.39 -4.66
C THR A 73 2.80 28.02 -5.32
N GLY A 74 2.99 26.93 -4.56
CA GLY A 74 2.98 25.56 -5.05
C GLY A 74 1.63 24.85 -4.92
N ALA A 75 1.49 23.71 -5.61
CA ALA A 75 0.33 22.82 -5.51
C ALA A 75 0.34 22.07 -4.17
N ASN A 76 -0.54 22.48 -3.28
CA ASN A 76 -0.71 21.88 -1.96
C ASN A 76 -2.18 21.57 -1.70
N SER A 77 -2.46 20.35 -1.23
CA SER A 77 -3.78 19.96 -0.77
C SER A 77 -3.72 19.61 0.70
N SER A 78 -4.65 20.09 1.49
CA SER A 78 -4.73 19.83 2.94
C SER A 78 -6.02 19.08 3.29
N LEU A 79 -5.90 18.11 4.17
CA LEU A 79 -7.01 17.38 4.78
C LEU A 79 -6.96 17.64 6.29
N SER A 80 -7.92 18.44 6.79
CA SER A 80 -8.07 18.70 8.22
C SER A 80 -8.98 17.66 8.84
N ALA A 81 -8.66 17.23 10.05
CA ALA A 81 -9.42 16.27 10.84
C ALA A 81 -9.77 15.00 10.05
N VAL A 82 -8.79 14.12 9.91
CA VAL A 82 -9.01 12.78 9.34
C VAL A 82 -10.00 12.05 10.22
N GLN A 83 -11.28 12.12 9.88
CA GLN A 83 -12.31 11.27 10.47
C GLN A 83 -12.20 9.92 9.77
N SER A 84 -11.24 9.14 10.16
CA SER A 84 -11.14 7.75 9.74
C SER A 84 -11.35 6.88 10.95
N GLU A 85 -12.29 6.00 10.83
CA GLU A 85 -12.56 4.92 11.77
C GLU A 85 -11.63 3.74 11.50
N ASN A 86 -10.85 3.81 10.42
CA ASN A 86 -9.80 2.85 10.11
C ASN A 86 -8.55 3.13 10.94
N SER A 87 -7.90 2.07 11.38
CA SER A 87 -6.65 2.13 12.15
C SER A 87 -5.43 2.56 11.31
N ASN A 88 -5.55 2.60 9.98
CA ASN A 88 -4.47 2.91 9.04
C ASN A 88 -4.66 4.30 8.42
N VAL A 89 -3.66 5.17 8.56
CA VAL A 89 -3.68 6.55 8.06
C VAL A 89 -3.67 6.60 6.52
N GLU A 90 -2.91 5.73 5.86
CA GLU A 90 -2.83 5.70 4.40
C GLU A 90 -4.18 5.36 3.77
N SER A 91 -4.89 4.36 4.31
CA SER A 91 -6.23 4.02 3.82
C SER A 91 -7.24 5.15 4.03
N ALA A 92 -7.05 5.95 5.07
CA ALA A 92 -7.87 7.13 5.34
C ALA A 92 -7.69 8.26 4.32
N LEU A 93 -6.60 8.28 3.57
CA LEU A 93 -6.32 9.26 2.51
C LEU A 93 -6.93 8.88 1.15
N GLN A 94 -7.35 7.63 1.00
CA GLN A 94 -7.80 7.09 -0.29
C GLN A 94 -8.96 7.92 -0.88
N GLY A 95 -8.76 8.43 -2.11
CA GLY A 95 -9.75 9.22 -2.84
C GLY A 95 -10.09 10.60 -2.28
N ARG A 96 -9.53 11.01 -1.14
CA ARG A 96 -9.85 12.30 -0.50
C ARG A 96 -9.07 13.48 -1.06
N ILE A 97 -7.99 13.23 -1.78
CA ILE A 97 -7.12 14.26 -2.34
C ILE A 97 -6.92 13.98 -3.82
N ALA A 98 -7.25 14.93 -4.69
CA ALA A 98 -7.04 14.79 -6.13
C ALA A 98 -5.55 14.55 -6.43
N GLY A 99 -5.26 13.59 -7.32
CA GLY A 99 -3.89 13.22 -7.70
C GLY A 99 -3.09 12.44 -6.66
N LEU A 100 -3.69 12.08 -5.52
CA LEU A 100 -3.15 11.12 -4.56
C LEU A 100 -3.82 9.76 -4.78
N ASN A 101 -3.06 8.79 -5.23
CA ASN A 101 -3.53 7.42 -5.39
C ASN A 101 -3.03 6.59 -4.21
N VAL A 102 -3.92 5.94 -3.52
CA VAL A 102 -3.62 5.00 -2.44
C VAL A 102 -4.21 3.66 -2.84
N TRP A 103 -3.36 2.68 -3.03
CA TRP A 103 -3.73 1.34 -3.43
C TRP A 103 -3.41 0.38 -2.27
N MET A 104 -4.41 -0.32 -1.82
CA MET A 104 -4.17 -1.42 -0.88
C MET A 104 -3.82 -2.66 -1.70
N SER A 105 -2.70 -3.30 -1.39
CA SER A 105 -2.29 -4.52 -2.09
C SER A 105 -3.34 -5.63 -1.99
N GLU A 106 -3.97 -5.73 -0.82
CA GLU A 106 -5.02 -6.71 -0.52
C GLU A 106 -5.89 -6.21 0.66
N GLY A 107 -6.89 -6.99 1.01
CA GLY A 107 -7.73 -6.79 2.19
C GLY A 107 -7.05 -6.98 3.51
N GLY A 108 -7.31 -7.16 4.57
CA GLY A 108 -6.67 -7.58 5.83
C GLY A 108 -5.78 -6.54 6.49
N GLU A 109 -5.46 -6.83 7.72
CA GLU A 109 -4.74 -5.91 8.62
C GLU A 109 -3.23 -5.82 8.32
N MET A 110 -2.73 -6.74 7.56
CA MET A 110 -1.33 -6.79 7.13
C MET A 110 -1.12 -6.25 5.72
N GLY A 111 -2.21 -5.96 4.98
CA GLY A 111 -2.14 -5.39 3.65
C GLY A 111 -1.36 -4.08 3.64
N GLU A 112 -0.46 -3.95 2.69
CA GLU A 112 0.36 -2.77 2.51
C GLU A 112 -0.35 -1.74 1.64
N ALA A 113 -0.28 -0.47 2.05
CA ALA A 113 -0.74 0.65 1.24
C ALA A 113 0.39 1.16 0.36
N GLU A 114 0.21 1.11 -0.95
CA GLU A 114 1.05 1.84 -1.88
C GLU A 114 0.47 3.21 -2.15
N VAL A 115 1.23 4.24 -1.83
CA VAL A 115 0.82 5.63 -2.01
C VAL A 115 1.66 6.25 -3.12
N THR A 116 1.00 6.82 -4.13
CA THR A 116 1.67 7.55 -5.21
C THR A 116 1.02 8.91 -5.42
N VAL A 117 1.83 9.91 -5.74
CA VAL A 117 1.35 11.25 -6.10
C VAL A 117 1.52 11.42 -7.60
N ARG A 118 0.41 11.75 -8.30
CA ARG A 118 0.41 12.01 -9.75
C ARG A 118 0.95 10.85 -10.59
N GLY A 119 0.65 9.58 -10.21
CA GLY A 119 0.93 8.38 -11.02
C GLY A 119 2.36 7.85 -10.96
N GLY A 120 3.21 8.39 -10.08
CA GLY A 120 4.62 7.96 -9.95
C GLY A 120 5.55 8.57 -11.00
N THR A 121 6.84 8.50 -10.76
CA THR A 121 7.89 9.09 -11.60
C THR A 121 8.87 8.06 -12.16
N SER A 122 9.06 6.94 -11.46
CA SER A 122 10.00 5.86 -11.85
C SER A 122 9.24 4.63 -12.34
N ILE A 123 9.82 3.89 -13.30
CA ILE A 123 9.25 2.65 -13.85
C ILE A 123 9.50 1.48 -12.90
N THR A 124 10.75 1.29 -12.46
CA THR A 124 11.17 0.17 -11.60
C THR A 124 11.53 0.58 -10.18
N GLY A 125 11.70 1.89 -9.95
CA GLY A 125 12.03 2.46 -8.65
C GLY A 125 10.82 2.61 -7.73
N ASN A 126 11.10 2.91 -6.45
CA ASN A 126 10.08 3.18 -5.45
C ASN A 126 9.45 4.57 -5.66
N ASN A 127 8.17 4.61 -6.00
CA ASN A 127 7.37 5.82 -6.26
C ASN A 127 6.70 6.40 -5.01
N ALA A 128 6.91 5.83 -3.82
CA ALA A 128 6.29 6.31 -2.59
C ALA A 128 6.66 7.78 -2.29
N PRO A 129 5.76 8.59 -1.73
CA PRO A 129 6.07 9.94 -1.30
C PRO A 129 7.05 9.93 -0.11
N LEU A 130 7.64 11.07 0.15
CA LEU A 130 8.39 11.30 1.38
C LEU A 130 7.40 11.66 2.51
N TYR A 131 7.38 10.89 3.58
CA TYR A 131 6.57 11.19 4.76
C TYR A 131 7.34 12.04 5.76
N ILE A 132 6.70 13.11 6.24
CA ILE A 132 7.23 14.01 7.26
C ILE A 132 6.23 14.09 8.41
N VAL A 133 6.62 13.71 9.61
CA VAL A 133 5.78 13.78 10.81
C VAL A 133 6.37 14.80 11.79
N ASP A 134 5.67 15.91 12.03
CA ASP A 134 6.11 17.05 12.85
C ASP A 134 7.50 17.56 12.48
N GLY A 135 7.84 17.53 11.18
CA GLY A 135 9.11 17.96 10.63
C GLY A 135 10.19 16.88 10.56
N PHE A 136 9.94 15.66 11.06
CA PHE A 136 10.89 14.54 10.98
C PHE A 136 10.53 13.59 9.84
N PRO A 137 11.47 13.23 8.92
CA PRO A 137 11.22 12.27 7.86
C PRO A 137 11.13 10.83 8.40
N VAL A 138 10.10 10.12 7.97
CA VAL A 138 9.84 8.71 8.34
C VAL A 138 9.62 7.87 7.08
N ASP A 139 9.84 6.55 7.16
CA ASP A 139 9.68 5.66 6.00
C ASP A 139 8.20 5.39 5.68
N ASN A 140 7.32 5.34 6.70
CA ASN A 140 5.86 5.18 6.56
C ASN A 140 5.11 5.83 7.72
N ILE A 141 3.79 5.97 7.60
CA ILE A 141 2.89 6.54 8.61
C ILE A 141 1.87 5.54 9.14
N SER A 142 1.95 4.27 8.76
CA SER A 142 0.99 3.21 9.14
C SER A 142 0.85 2.98 10.64
N ASN A 143 1.92 3.29 11.40
CA ASN A 143 1.91 3.13 12.86
C ASN A 143 1.48 4.40 13.62
N LEU A 144 1.11 5.50 12.92
CA LEU A 144 0.60 6.71 13.57
C LEU A 144 -0.87 6.53 13.96
N PRO A 145 -1.29 6.94 15.17
CA PRO A 145 -2.70 7.01 15.53
C PRO A 145 -3.42 8.10 14.74
N VAL A 146 -4.51 7.74 14.06
CA VAL A 146 -5.36 8.73 13.35
C VAL A 146 -5.92 9.78 14.32
N SER A 147 -6.23 9.37 15.56
CA SER A 147 -6.73 10.23 16.63
C SER A 147 -5.77 11.37 17.01
N ASP A 148 -4.46 11.17 16.82
CA ASP A 148 -3.41 12.17 17.14
C ASP A 148 -3.15 13.15 16.00
N ILE A 149 -3.67 12.90 14.80
CA ILE A 149 -3.45 13.74 13.63
C ILE A 149 -4.34 14.98 13.69
N LEU A 150 -3.74 16.15 13.52
CA LEU A 150 -4.43 17.40 13.33
C LEU A 150 -4.76 17.62 11.86
N ARG A 151 -3.76 17.40 10.98
CA ARG A 151 -3.86 17.71 9.55
C ARG A 151 -2.83 16.92 8.75
N ILE A 152 -3.19 16.59 7.53
CA ILE A 152 -2.29 16.01 6.53
C ILE A 152 -2.24 16.96 5.32
N GLU A 153 -1.04 17.26 4.87
CA GLU A 153 -0.78 18.10 3.71
C GLU A 153 -0.03 17.30 2.66
N VAL A 154 -0.47 17.39 1.41
CA VAL A 154 0.17 16.71 0.28
C VAL A 154 0.72 17.76 -0.67
N MET A 155 2.04 17.77 -0.81
CA MET A 155 2.77 18.60 -1.76
C MET A 155 3.01 17.81 -3.03
N LYS A 156 2.57 18.34 -4.17
CA LYS A 156 2.47 17.60 -5.43
C LYS A 156 3.38 18.12 -6.54
N ASP A 157 3.92 19.34 -6.41
CA ASP A 157 4.80 19.92 -7.42
C ASP A 157 6.22 20.15 -6.90
N ALA A 158 7.18 20.30 -7.81
CA ALA A 158 8.58 20.47 -7.45
C ALA A 158 8.85 21.72 -6.63
N ALA A 159 8.10 22.82 -6.79
CA ALA A 159 8.33 24.02 -6.02
C ALA A 159 7.96 23.87 -4.55
N ALA A 160 6.88 23.14 -4.25
CA ALA A 160 6.52 22.77 -2.89
C ALA A 160 7.47 21.73 -2.31
N CYS A 161 7.92 20.78 -3.12
CA CYS A 161 8.74 19.62 -2.73
C CYS A 161 10.25 19.94 -2.64
N ALA A 162 10.78 20.92 -3.40
CA ALA A 162 12.21 21.16 -3.56
C ALA A 162 12.98 21.35 -2.24
N ILE A 163 12.35 21.93 -1.23
CA ILE A 163 12.99 22.14 0.07
C ILE A 163 13.25 20.83 0.83
N TYR A 164 12.53 19.76 0.49
CA TYR A 164 12.69 18.41 1.08
C TYR A 164 13.65 17.53 0.28
N GLY A 165 14.07 17.96 -0.90
CA GLY A 165 15.23 17.43 -1.66
C GLY A 165 14.98 16.12 -2.37
N ALA A 166 16.05 15.37 -2.40
CA ALA A 166 16.31 14.22 -3.23
C ALA A 166 15.41 12.98 -3.02
N ARG A 167 14.50 12.98 -2.09
CA ARG A 167 13.53 11.89 -1.87
C ARG A 167 12.09 12.35 -2.14
N ALA A 168 11.93 13.59 -2.61
CA ALA A 168 10.64 14.22 -2.80
C ALA A 168 10.11 14.14 -4.25
N ALA A 169 10.77 13.40 -5.16
CA ALA A 169 10.33 13.21 -6.55
C ALA A 169 8.92 12.58 -6.62
N GLY A 170 8.61 11.63 -5.73
CA GLY A 170 7.28 11.03 -5.55
C GLY A 170 6.28 11.90 -4.77
N GLY A 171 6.58 13.19 -4.54
CA GLY A 171 5.76 14.07 -3.68
C GLY A 171 6.14 14.00 -2.19
N VAL A 172 5.50 14.87 -1.38
CA VAL A 172 5.71 14.91 0.08
C VAL A 172 4.37 14.90 0.80
N ILE A 173 4.23 14.03 1.80
CA ILE A 173 3.09 13.99 2.71
C ILE A 173 3.54 14.46 4.08
N ILE A 174 2.99 15.58 4.54
CA ILE A 174 3.31 16.17 5.84
C ILE A 174 2.16 15.88 6.80
N VAL A 175 2.46 15.22 7.88
CA VAL A 175 1.53 14.95 8.97
C VAL A 175 1.87 15.84 10.14
N THR A 176 0.90 16.66 10.53
CA THR A 176 1.00 17.52 11.73
C THR A 176 0.14 16.90 12.82
N THR A 177 0.73 16.65 13.99
CA THR A 177 0.00 16.12 15.14
C THR A 177 -0.65 17.24 15.95
N LYS A 178 -1.67 16.88 16.74
CA LYS A 178 -2.34 17.80 17.66
C LYS A 178 -1.35 18.34 18.69
N LYS A 179 -1.49 19.62 19.06
CA LYS A 179 -0.69 20.30 20.10
C LYS A 179 -1.62 21.03 21.06
N ALA A 180 -1.16 21.31 22.28
CA ALA A 180 -1.88 22.15 23.22
C ALA A 180 -1.91 23.61 22.74
N ARG A 181 -3.09 24.25 22.76
CA ARG A 181 -3.30 25.61 22.22
C ARG A 181 -3.93 26.56 23.22
N GLY A 182 -5.11 26.23 23.78
CA GLY A 182 -5.80 27.02 24.78
C GLY A 182 -5.18 26.89 26.17
N ASP A 183 -5.32 27.90 27.02
CA ASP A 183 -4.91 27.79 28.42
C ASP A 183 -5.81 26.81 29.18
N GLY A 184 -5.21 26.00 30.04
CA GLY A 184 -5.92 24.98 30.83
C GLY A 184 -5.67 23.56 30.34
N LEU A 185 -6.36 22.60 30.96
CA LEU A 185 -6.33 21.19 30.64
C LEU A 185 -7.51 20.84 29.74
N GLU A 186 -7.22 20.25 28.61
CA GLU A 186 -8.20 19.65 27.71
C GLU A 186 -7.91 18.14 27.65
N THR A 187 -8.91 17.32 27.91
CA THR A 187 -8.80 15.87 27.82
C THR A 187 -9.86 15.34 26.87
N SER A 188 -9.45 14.52 25.90
CA SER A 188 -10.33 13.83 24.97
C SER A 188 -10.15 12.33 25.11
N TYR A 189 -11.24 11.60 25.25
CA TYR A 189 -11.29 10.15 25.21
C TYR A 189 -12.15 9.69 24.05
N LYS A 190 -11.63 8.78 23.24
CA LYS A 190 -12.33 8.16 22.12
C LYS A 190 -12.29 6.66 22.26
N SER A 191 -13.43 6.04 22.10
CA SER A 191 -13.59 4.59 22.15
C SER A 191 -14.42 4.13 20.97
N GLN A 192 -13.95 3.08 20.30
CA GLN A 192 -14.61 2.48 19.16
C GLN A 192 -14.53 0.97 19.27
N TYR A 193 -15.65 0.31 19.04
CA TYR A 193 -15.79 -1.13 18.94
C TYR A 193 -16.47 -1.48 17.62
N GLY A 194 -16.03 -2.54 16.99
CA GLY A 194 -16.66 -2.94 15.75
C GLY A 194 -16.38 -4.39 15.40
N PHE A 195 -17.01 -4.80 14.32
CA PHE A 195 -16.79 -6.11 13.72
C PHE A 195 -16.68 -6.00 12.20
N SER A 196 -15.89 -6.87 11.62
CA SER A 196 -15.71 -7.02 10.18
C SER A 196 -16.36 -8.33 9.76
N THR A 197 -17.03 -8.30 8.63
CA THR A 197 -17.67 -9.48 8.04
C THR A 197 -17.27 -9.64 6.59
N PHE A 198 -17.19 -10.88 6.14
CA PHE A 198 -16.88 -11.25 4.78
C PHE A 198 -17.99 -12.11 4.20
N LYS A 199 -18.21 -12.01 2.91
CA LYS A 199 -19.13 -12.88 2.18
C LYS A 199 -18.42 -13.48 0.98
N ASN A 200 -18.33 -14.79 0.95
CA ASN A 200 -17.80 -15.50 -0.21
C ASN A 200 -18.68 -15.23 -1.45
N LYS A 201 -18.07 -14.80 -2.54
CA LYS A 201 -18.71 -14.58 -3.84
C LYS A 201 -18.25 -15.60 -4.89
N LEU A 202 -17.08 -16.22 -4.69
CA LEU A 202 -16.50 -17.15 -5.62
C LEU A 202 -17.16 -18.53 -5.43
N LYS A 203 -17.60 -19.10 -6.50
CA LYS A 203 -18.19 -20.45 -6.52
C LYS A 203 -17.17 -21.43 -7.08
N VAL A 204 -17.10 -22.57 -6.45
CA VAL A 204 -16.33 -23.74 -6.93
C VAL A 204 -17.29 -24.86 -7.33
N LEU A 205 -16.79 -25.86 -8.02
CA LEU A 205 -17.59 -27.01 -8.43
C LEU A 205 -18.27 -27.67 -7.21
N SER A 206 -19.52 -28.03 -7.38
CA SER A 206 -20.27 -28.86 -6.41
C SER A 206 -19.62 -30.23 -6.23
N PRO A 207 -19.88 -30.96 -5.14
CA PRO A 207 -19.36 -32.30 -4.94
C PRO A 207 -19.56 -33.24 -6.13
N TYR A 208 -20.73 -33.20 -6.75
CA TYR A 208 -21.01 -34.01 -7.94
C TYR A 208 -20.23 -33.55 -9.17
N ASN A 209 -20.26 -32.26 -9.50
CA ASN A 209 -19.54 -31.73 -10.66
C ASN A 209 -18.03 -31.87 -10.50
N TYR A 210 -17.51 -31.75 -9.29
CA TYR A 210 -16.11 -32.02 -8.96
C TYR A 210 -15.74 -33.49 -9.25
N ALA A 211 -16.51 -34.44 -8.70
CA ALA A 211 -16.23 -35.87 -8.93
C ALA A 211 -16.32 -36.23 -10.40
N LYS A 212 -17.31 -35.72 -11.13
CA LYS A 212 -17.47 -35.92 -12.59
C LYS A 212 -16.27 -35.33 -13.35
N PHE A 213 -15.82 -34.12 -13.02
CA PHE A 213 -14.68 -33.47 -13.65
C PHE A 213 -13.36 -34.24 -13.39
N CYS A 214 -13.16 -34.72 -12.16
CA CYS A 214 -12.00 -35.53 -11.81
C CYS A 214 -12.03 -36.90 -12.55
N TYR A 215 -13.20 -37.51 -12.69
CA TYR A 215 -13.40 -38.73 -13.49
C TYR A 215 -12.98 -38.49 -14.95
N GLU A 216 -13.44 -37.40 -15.55
CA GLU A 216 -13.12 -37.06 -16.94
C GLU A 216 -11.61 -36.85 -17.11
N THR A 217 -10.98 -36.11 -16.17
CA THR A 217 -9.53 -35.87 -16.20
C THR A 217 -8.74 -37.17 -16.09
N ALA A 218 -9.20 -38.13 -15.27
CA ALA A 218 -8.59 -39.41 -15.11
C ALA A 218 -8.74 -40.26 -16.37
N ALA A 219 -9.96 -40.30 -16.96
CA ALA A 219 -10.26 -41.03 -18.19
C ALA A 219 -9.44 -40.54 -19.39
N MET A 220 -9.22 -39.21 -19.46
CA MET A 220 -8.42 -38.59 -20.53
C MET A 220 -6.93 -38.80 -20.37
N LYS A 221 -6.43 -39.24 -19.18
CA LYS A 221 -5.01 -39.39 -18.89
C LYS A 221 -4.53 -40.83 -19.19
N SER A 222 -5.14 -41.82 -18.58
CA SER A 222 -4.84 -43.26 -18.80
C SER A 222 -5.85 -44.15 -18.09
N GLU A 223 -5.94 -45.42 -18.56
CA GLU A 223 -6.77 -46.45 -17.94
C GLU A 223 -6.38 -46.70 -16.47
N GLU A 224 -5.06 -46.74 -16.15
CA GLU A 224 -4.54 -46.90 -14.79
C GLU A 224 -4.99 -45.72 -13.87
N THR A 225 -4.99 -44.47 -14.39
CA THR A 225 -5.45 -43.31 -13.64
C THR A 225 -6.95 -43.39 -13.39
N LEU A 226 -7.72 -43.88 -14.34
CA LEU A 226 -9.16 -44.06 -14.20
C LEU A 226 -9.48 -45.17 -13.19
N GLU A 227 -8.77 -46.29 -13.22
CA GLU A 227 -8.90 -47.36 -12.22
C GLU A 227 -8.56 -46.85 -10.81
N SER A 228 -7.48 -46.08 -10.67
CA SER A 228 -7.12 -45.46 -9.41
C SER A 228 -8.23 -44.49 -8.90
N PHE A 229 -8.80 -43.66 -9.80
CA PHE A 229 -9.91 -42.78 -9.44
C PHE A 229 -11.14 -43.60 -9.01
N THR A 230 -11.55 -44.61 -9.80
CA THR A 230 -12.77 -45.40 -9.53
C THR A 230 -12.66 -46.20 -8.24
N SER A 231 -11.48 -46.65 -7.86
CA SER A 231 -11.25 -47.32 -6.54
C SER A 231 -11.56 -46.43 -5.34
N VAL A 232 -11.42 -45.10 -5.49
CA VAL A 232 -11.65 -44.10 -4.42
C VAL A 232 -13.04 -43.49 -4.48
N TYR A 233 -13.46 -43.09 -5.68
CA TYR A 233 -14.69 -42.30 -5.87
C TYR A 233 -15.85 -43.10 -6.39
N GLY A 234 -15.62 -44.27 -6.92
CA GLY A 234 -16.63 -45.14 -7.58
C GLY A 234 -16.67 -45.00 -9.09
N SER A 235 -17.41 -45.92 -9.73
CA SER A 235 -17.68 -45.88 -11.17
C SER A 235 -18.53 -44.65 -11.57
N TYR A 236 -18.60 -44.35 -12.87
CA TYR A 236 -19.36 -43.18 -13.38
C TYR A 236 -20.80 -43.14 -12.88
N ASP A 237 -21.51 -44.29 -12.89
CA ASP A 237 -22.89 -44.38 -12.41
C ASP A 237 -23.02 -44.09 -10.91
N GLU A 238 -22.01 -44.49 -10.13
CA GLU A 238 -21.98 -44.25 -8.69
C GLU A 238 -21.70 -42.79 -8.30
N LEU A 239 -21.19 -41.97 -9.22
CA LEU A 239 -20.95 -40.54 -8.94
C LEU A 239 -22.23 -39.80 -8.57
N ALA A 240 -23.42 -40.28 -8.98
CA ALA A 240 -24.70 -39.68 -8.60
C ALA A 240 -24.90 -39.57 -7.08
N LYS A 241 -24.23 -40.40 -6.26
CA LYS A 241 -24.22 -40.30 -4.79
C LYS A 241 -23.76 -38.95 -4.27
N TYR A 242 -22.87 -38.28 -5.00
CA TYR A 242 -22.32 -36.95 -4.60
C TYR A 242 -23.30 -35.80 -4.79
N GLN A 243 -24.43 -36.00 -5.48
CA GLN A 243 -25.48 -34.98 -5.59
C GLN A 243 -26.14 -34.66 -4.24
N SER A 244 -26.14 -35.60 -3.31
CA SER A 244 -26.71 -35.45 -1.96
C SER A 244 -25.69 -35.04 -0.88
N VAL A 245 -24.40 -34.93 -1.26
CA VAL A 245 -23.32 -34.55 -0.32
C VAL A 245 -23.28 -33.04 -0.16
N GLU A 246 -23.30 -32.58 1.08
CA GLU A 246 -23.13 -31.17 1.40
C GLU A 246 -21.72 -30.70 1.04
N GLN A 247 -21.65 -29.57 0.36
CA GLN A 247 -20.38 -28.98 -0.06
C GLN A 247 -19.64 -28.35 1.11
N ASN A 248 -18.37 -28.66 1.27
CA ASN A 248 -17.47 -27.92 2.15
C ASN A 248 -17.06 -26.61 1.50
N ASP A 249 -17.50 -25.48 2.06
CA ASP A 249 -17.00 -24.16 1.70
C ASP A 249 -15.76 -23.83 2.54
N TRP A 250 -14.58 -24.20 2.03
CA TRP A 250 -13.30 -23.96 2.69
C TRP A 250 -12.95 -22.48 2.76
N VAL A 251 -13.44 -21.67 1.82
CA VAL A 251 -13.25 -20.21 1.85
C VAL A 251 -14.03 -19.61 3.03
N ASP A 252 -15.28 -20.04 3.21
CA ASP A 252 -16.08 -19.57 4.34
C ASP A 252 -15.52 -20.07 5.70
N GLN A 253 -15.06 -21.32 5.76
CA GLN A 253 -14.42 -21.84 6.97
C GLN A 253 -13.12 -21.12 7.34
N LEU A 254 -12.39 -20.61 6.34
CA LEU A 254 -11.09 -19.96 6.56
C LEU A 254 -11.23 -18.45 6.78
N PHE A 255 -12.16 -17.79 6.07
CA PHE A 255 -12.34 -16.33 6.07
C PHE A 255 -13.71 -15.87 6.58
N GLY A 256 -14.62 -16.77 6.87
CA GLY A 256 -16.01 -16.44 7.22
C GLY A 256 -16.22 -16.05 8.69
N GLU A 257 -15.21 -16.12 9.54
CA GLU A 257 -15.31 -15.64 10.91
C GLU A 257 -15.45 -14.11 10.95
N ASN A 258 -16.30 -13.62 11.86
CA ASN A 258 -16.40 -12.18 12.07
C ASN A 258 -15.16 -11.68 12.80
N GLY A 259 -14.40 -10.82 12.15
CA GLY A 259 -13.32 -10.10 12.80
C GLY A 259 -13.86 -9.10 13.83
N PHE A 260 -13.21 -8.97 14.98
CA PHE A 260 -13.55 -7.97 16.00
C PHE A 260 -12.42 -6.96 16.11
N PHE A 261 -12.76 -5.67 16.22
CA PHE A 261 -11.76 -4.63 16.46
C PHE A 261 -12.18 -3.65 17.56
N MET A 262 -11.17 -3.14 18.26
CA MET A 262 -11.31 -2.16 19.31
C MET A 262 -10.22 -1.10 19.18
N ASN A 263 -10.62 0.18 19.20
CA ASN A 263 -9.74 1.33 19.24
C ASN A 263 -10.04 2.17 20.47
N GLN A 264 -9.01 2.47 21.26
CA GLN A 264 -9.10 3.33 22.44
C GLN A 264 -8.06 4.43 22.34
N SER A 265 -8.45 5.68 22.53
CA SER A 265 -7.53 6.80 22.44
C SER A 265 -7.77 7.78 23.59
N LEU A 266 -6.73 8.12 24.30
CA LEU A 266 -6.70 9.16 25.33
C LEU A 266 -5.72 10.24 24.91
N LEU A 267 -6.20 11.48 24.84
CA LEU A 267 -5.39 12.65 24.51
C LEU A 267 -5.56 13.69 25.61
N MET A 268 -4.46 14.08 26.22
CA MET A 268 -4.38 15.14 27.23
C MET A 268 -3.54 16.27 26.70
N LYS A 269 -4.05 17.50 26.72
CA LYS A 269 -3.36 18.71 26.30
C LYS A 269 -3.45 19.72 27.43
N TYR A 270 -2.33 20.33 27.77
CA TYR A 270 -2.29 21.38 28.77
C TYR A 270 -1.37 22.51 28.33
N LYS A 271 -1.83 23.73 28.50
CA LYS A 271 -1.00 24.93 28.30
C LYS A 271 -1.23 25.86 29.49
N LYS A 272 -0.16 26.41 29.98
CA LYS A 272 -0.14 27.49 30.94
C LYS A 272 1.08 28.34 30.72
N ASP A 273 0.88 29.62 30.57
CA ASP A 273 1.92 30.60 30.33
C ASP A 273 2.86 30.21 29.17
N LYS A 274 4.11 29.86 29.48
CA LYS A 274 5.18 29.53 28.54
C LYS A 274 5.35 28.05 28.25
N THR A 275 4.55 27.19 28.87
CA THR A 275 4.68 25.75 28.75
C THR A 275 3.41 25.15 28.19
N ALA A 276 3.57 24.38 27.12
CA ALA A 276 2.50 23.55 26.55
C ALA A 276 2.96 22.11 26.46
N TYR A 277 2.14 21.17 26.88
CA TYR A 277 2.43 19.75 26.69
C TYR A 277 1.21 19.00 26.21
N LYS A 278 1.46 17.93 25.48
CA LYS A 278 0.49 16.94 25.02
C LYS A 278 1.00 15.57 25.42
N ILE A 279 0.10 14.71 25.90
CA ILE A 279 0.33 13.28 26.11
C ILE A 279 -0.80 12.55 25.38
N SER A 280 -0.45 11.55 24.59
CA SER A 280 -1.42 10.69 23.91
C SER A 280 -1.10 9.21 24.17
N TYR A 281 -2.15 8.41 24.32
CA TYR A 281 -2.07 6.98 24.38
C TYR A 281 -3.16 6.40 23.49
N ASP A 282 -2.79 5.47 22.62
CA ASP A 282 -3.70 4.77 21.74
C ASP A 282 -3.48 3.27 21.85
N TYR A 283 -4.57 2.55 21.98
CA TYR A 283 -4.62 1.10 21.93
C TYR A 283 -5.51 0.65 20.76
N ASN A 284 -4.98 -0.23 19.94
CA ASN A 284 -5.69 -0.85 18.83
C ASN A 284 -5.54 -2.37 18.95
N ASP A 285 -6.66 -3.08 18.93
CA ASP A 285 -6.73 -4.54 18.88
C ASP A 285 -7.65 -4.92 17.74
N ASN A 286 -7.17 -5.73 16.80
CA ASN A 286 -7.88 -6.09 15.60
C ASN A 286 -7.68 -7.57 15.29
N ASN A 287 -8.76 -8.33 15.30
CA ASN A 287 -8.81 -9.70 14.81
C ASN A 287 -9.32 -9.66 13.37
N GLY A 288 -8.54 -10.23 12.44
CA GLY A 288 -8.91 -10.32 11.03
C GLY A 288 -10.04 -11.33 10.80
N ILE A 289 -10.54 -11.36 9.56
CA ILE A 289 -11.51 -12.39 9.13
C ILE A 289 -10.84 -13.74 8.84
N LEU A 290 -9.53 -13.78 8.64
CA LEU A 290 -8.75 -15.02 8.49
C LEU A 290 -8.50 -15.63 9.86
N VAL A 291 -8.83 -16.92 10.00
CA VAL A 291 -8.61 -17.68 11.23
C VAL A 291 -7.16 -17.54 11.72
N GLY A 292 -6.98 -17.19 12.99
CA GLY A 292 -5.68 -17.04 13.64
C GLY A 292 -4.94 -15.74 13.35
N GLN A 293 -5.48 -14.84 12.51
CA GLN A 293 -4.85 -13.56 12.23
C GLN A 293 -5.32 -12.46 13.20
N ASN A 294 -4.35 -11.81 13.87
CA ASN A 294 -4.64 -10.66 14.70
C ASN A 294 -3.49 -9.65 14.75
N SER A 295 -3.81 -8.42 15.10
CA SER A 295 -2.86 -7.32 15.27
C SER A 295 -3.19 -6.50 16.49
N ARG A 296 -2.24 -6.34 17.40
CA ARG A 296 -2.37 -5.52 18.61
C ARG A 296 -1.30 -4.45 18.64
N ARG A 297 -1.71 -3.19 18.90
CA ARG A 297 -0.78 -2.06 18.90
C ARG A 297 -1.03 -1.13 20.08
N HIS A 298 0.04 -0.75 20.76
CA HIS A 298 0.09 0.30 21.75
C HIS A 298 0.92 1.46 21.23
N ASN A 299 0.41 2.67 21.25
CA ASN A 299 1.14 3.89 20.91
C ASN A 299 1.15 4.82 22.11
N PHE A 300 2.29 5.41 22.37
CA PHE A 300 2.45 6.48 23.35
C PHE A 300 3.12 7.66 22.66
N GLY A 301 2.56 8.86 22.83
CA GLY A 301 3.11 10.09 22.27
C GLY A 301 3.21 11.19 23.33
N MET A 302 4.29 11.98 23.29
CA MET A 302 4.46 13.16 24.13
C MET A 302 5.06 14.30 23.30
N ASN A 303 4.49 15.48 23.45
CA ASN A 303 5.02 16.71 22.91
C ASN A 303 5.13 17.75 24.03
N ILE A 304 6.27 18.41 24.13
CA ILE A 304 6.51 19.51 25.08
C ILE A 304 7.03 20.69 24.27
N ASN A 305 6.38 21.84 24.43
CA ASN A 305 6.87 23.12 23.95
C ASN A 305 7.06 24.04 25.17
N HIS A 306 8.26 24.61 25.30
CA HIS A 306 8.59 25.50 26.39
C HIS A 306 9.31 26.77 25.91
N GLU A 307 8.74 27.92 26.18
CA GLU A 307 9.35 29.21 25.94
C GLU A 307 10.14 29.67 27.16
N VAL A 308 11.46 29.39 27.20
CA VAL A 308 12.34 29.82 28.28
C VAL A 308 12.32 31.35 28.40
N SER A 309 12.43 32.00 27.27
CA SER A 309 12.35 33.46 27.15
C SER A 309 11.84 33.87 25.78
N LYS A 310 11.58 35.15 25.53
CA LYS A 310 11.27 35.70 24.21
C LYS A 310 12.34 35.44 23.13
N TYR A 311 13.51 34.97 23.54
CA TYR A 311 14.66 34.68 22.66
C TYR A 311 14.95 33.20 22.48
N LEU A 312 14.42 32.33 23.35
CA LEU A 312 14.77 30.91 23.38
C LEU A 312 13.55 30.05 23.67
N SER A 313 13.30 29.07 22.80
CA SER A 313 12.27 28.04 23.00
C SER A 313 12.80 26.66 22.69
N PHE A 314 12.18 25.63 23.30
CA PHE A 314 12.45 24.22 23.11
C PHE A 314 11.17 23.50 22.67
N ASP A 315 11.33 22.61 21.68
CA ASP A 315 10.30 21.68 21.23
C ASP A 315 10.83 20.26 21.41
N LEU A 316 10.16 19.42 22.20
CA LEU A 316 10.47 17.99 22.32
C LEU A 316 9.28 17.19 21.84
N ASN A 317 9.52 16.33 20.85
CA ASN A 317 8.53 15.34 20.37
C ASN A 317 9.08 13.96 20.60
N THR A 318 8.34 13.09 21.29
CA THR A 318 8.71 11.69 21.48
C THR A 318 7.51 10.80 21.18
N SER A 319 7.78 9.63 20.63
CA SER A 319 6.77 8.60 20.46
C SER A 319 7.37 7.22 20.61
N TYR A 320 6.56 6.30 21.11
CA TYR A 320 6.88 4.89 21.22
C TYR A 320 5.69 4.08 20.74
N TYR A 321 5.93 3.01 19.99
CA TYR A 321 4.91 2.02 19.72
C TYR A 321 5.44 0.60 19.92
N ASN A 322 4.53 -0.27 20.34
CA ASN A 322 4.70 -1.71 20.33
C ASN A 322 3.56 -2.30 19.49
N LYS A 323 3.91 -3.09 18.48
CA LYS A 323 2.95 -3.77 17.59
C LYS A 323 3.27 -5.26 17.60
N ILE A 324 2.27 -6.08 17.86
CA ILE A 324 2.33 -7.54 17.77
C ILE A 324 1.33 -7.97 16.70
N GLN A 325 1.79 -8.77 15.76
CA GLN A 325 0.98 -9.34 14.68
C GLN A 325 1.17 -10.86 14.69
N ASN A 326 0.06 -11.59 14.72
CA ASN A 326 0.05 -13.04 14.58
C ASN A 326 -0.67 -13.44 13.30
N GLY A 327 -0.34 -14.61 12.76
CA GLY A 327 -0.91 -15.16 11.54
C GLY A 327 0.00 -15.01 10.33
N ALA A 328 -0.40 -15.60 9.25
CA ALA A 328 0.42 -15.96 8.10
C ALA A 328 1.13 -14.84 7.33
N GLY A 329 0.85 -13.58 7.59
CA GLY A 329 1.43 -12.46 6.83
C GLY A 329 0.57 -12.07 5.63
N VAL A 330 1.16 -11.29 4.69
CA VAL A 330 0.52 -10.86 3.44
C VAL A 330 0.62 -11.93 2.37
N SER A 331 -0.27 -11.92 1.38
CA SER A 331 -0.32 -12.90 0.28
C SER A 331 0.94 -12.91 -0.59
N THR A 332 1.74 -11.85 -0.54
CA THR A 332 3.04 -11.75 -1.23
C THR A 332 4.19 -12.43 -0.49
N GLU A 333 4.04 -12.70 0.82
CA GLU A 333 5.01 -13.46 1.60
C GLU A 333 4.83 -14.96 1.37
N GLY A 334 5.93 -15.69 1.23
CA GLY A 334 5.92 -17.14 1.02
C GLY A 334 5.80 -17.56 -0.44
N SER A 335 5.66 -18.87 -0.67
CA SER A 335 5.49 -19.44 -1.99
C SER A 335 4.02 -19.38 -2.45
N ASN A 336 3.80 -19.54 -3.76
CA ASN A 336 2.44 -19.61 -4.31
C ASN A 336 1.62 -20.74 -3.66
N THR A 337 2.28 -21.80 -3.22
CA THR A 337 1.64 -22.95 -2.57
C THR A 337 1.18 -22.66 -1.13
N ASP A 338 1.66 -21.57 -0.51
CA ASP A 338 1.22 -21.13 0.83
C ASP A 338 0.07 -20.12 0.76
N ALA A 339 -0.41 -19.78 -0.44
CA ALA A 339 -1.48 -18.84 -0.65
C ALA A 339 -2.83 -19.38 -0.14
N ARG A 340 -3.39 -18.75 0.92
CA ARG A 340 -4.56 -19.25 1.68
C ARG A 340 -5.82 -19.37 0.84
N LEU A 341 -6.17 -18.31 0.13
CA LEU A 341 -7.38 -18.28 -0.70
C LEU A 341 -7.30 -19.32 -1.81
N ARG A 342 -6.14 -19.44 -2.47
CA ARG A 342 -5.89 -20.46 -3.48
C ARG A 342 -6.12 -21.87 -2.93
N ASN A 343 -5.52 -22.17 -1.78
CA ASN A 343 -5.62 -23.50 -1.19
C ASN A 343 -7.07 -23.82 -0.80
N ALA A 344 -7.82 -22.84 -0.30
CA ALA A 344 -9.24 -23.00 0.00
C ALA A 344 -10.11 -23.25 -1.25
N LEU A 345 -9.78 -22.60 -2.37
CA LEU A 345 -10.53 -22.77 -3.64
C LEU A 345 -10.20 -24.10 -4.33
N LEU A 346 -8.95 -24.56 -4.24
CA LEU A 346 -8.48 -25.75 -4.97
C LEU A 346 -8.64 -27.06 -4.19
N TYR A 347 -8.88 -27.01 -2.91
CA TYR A 347 -9.04 -28.23 -2.11
C TYR A 347 -10.38 -28.92 -2.40
N SER A 348 -10.42 -30.25 -2.27
CA SER A 348 -11.62 -31.05 -2.53
C SER A 348 -12.84 -30.53 -1.77
N PRO A 349 -14.01 -30.36 -2.41
CA PRO A 349 -15.25 -29.99 -1.74
C PRO A 349 -15.85 -31.15 -0.93
N LEU A 350 -15.28 -32.34 -1.03
CA LEU A 350 -15.70 -33.57 -0.35
C LEU A 350 -14.92 -33.71 0.97
N ASN A 351 -15.62 -34.14 2.02
CA ASN A 351 -15.00 -34.50 3.30
C ASN A 351 -14.64 -35.99 3.26
N ILE A 352 -13.54 -36.31 2.59
CA ILE A 352 -13.11 -37.73 2.45
C ILE A 352 -12.27 -38.07 3.68
N LYS A 353 -12.89 -38.66 4.71
CA LYS A 353 -12.22 -39.04 5.96
C LYS A 353 -11.40 -40.34 5.88
N ASP A 354 -11.64 -41.18 4.85
CA ASP A 354 -11.18 -42.56 4.82
C ASP A 354 -10.13 -42.87 3.75
N VAL A 355 -9.52 -41.85 3.14
CA VAL A 355 -8.42 -42.05 2.18
C VAL A 355 -7.13 -41.60 2.83
N GLU A 356 -6.39 -42.52 3.41
CA GLU A 356 -5.12 -42.25 4.12
C GLU A 356 -4.05 -41.57 3.25
N ASP A 357 -4.19 -41.54 1.92
CA ASP A 357 -3.21 -41.01 0.97
C ASP A 357 -3.79 -39.92 0.01
N PHE A 358 -5.01 -39.40 0.26
CA PHE A 358 -5.62 -38.45 -0.67
C PHE A 358 -4.76 -37.18 -0.87
N GLU A 359 -4.18 -36.65 0.19
CA GLU A 359 -3.32 -35.46 0.12
C GLU A 359 -2.02 -35.71 -0.65
N SER A 360 -1.46 -36.91 -0.57
CA SER A 360 -0.27 -37.29 -1.36
C SER A 360 -0.58 -37.46 -2.86
N VAL A 361 -1.77 -37.96 -3.20
CA VAL A 361 -2.21 -38.15 -4.59
C VAL A 361 -2.66 -36.85 -5.22
N SER A 362 -3.37 -35.99 -4.48
CA SER A 362 -3.89 -34.73 -4.98
C SER A 362 -2.85 -33.60 -4.94
N SER A 363 -1.76 -33.75 -4.19
CA SER A 363 -0.76 -32.70 -3.93
C SER A 363 -1.38 -31.42 -3.35
N THR A 364 -2.54 -31.56 -2.70
CA THR A 364 -3.26 -30.48 -2.01
C THR A 364 -3.45 -30.88 -0.56
N TYR A 365 -3.40 -29.91 0.35
CA TYR A 365 -3.50 -30.15 1.79
C TYR A 365 -4.70 -29.39 2.35
N ASN A 366 -5.29 -29.92 3.41
CA ASN A 366 -6.42 -29.28 4.09
C ASN A 366 -6.09 -27.81 4.44
N PRO A 367 -6.82 -26.83 3.89
CA PRO A 367 -6.47 -25.41 4.02
C PRO A 367 -6.48 -24.91 5.47
N ILE A 368 -7.35 -25.47 6.33
CA ILE A 368 -7.40 -25.13 7.76
C ILE A 368 -6.19 -25.70 8.49
N ALA A 369 -5.82 -26.97 8.20
CA ALA A 369 -4.65 -27.60 8.80
C ALA A 369 -3.36 -26.87 8.43
N VAL A 370 -3.18 -26.53 7.14
CA VAL A 370 -2.02 -25.76 6.65
C VAL A 370 -1.97 -24.36 7.27
N ASN A 371 -3.12 -23.68 7.36
CA ASN A 371 -3.18 -22.35 8.00
C ASN A 371 -2.76 -22.42 9.48
N ASN A 372 -3.19 -23.42 10.20
CA ASN A 372 -2.84 -23.62 11.62
C ASN A 372 -1.39 -24.09 11.80
N ALA A 373 -0.82 -24.78 10.83
CA ALA A 373 0.56 -25.25 10.83
C ALA A 373 1.58 -24.15 10.45
N ASP A 374 1.15 -23.05 9.81
CA ASP A 374 2.01 -21.90 9.49
C ASP A 374 1.94 -20.87 10.62
N TYR A 375 2.76 -21.07 11.66
CA TYR A 375 2.86 -20.14 12.77
C TYR A 375 3.78 -18.97 12.42
N ARG A 376 3.27 -17.75 12.63
CA ARG A 376 4.04 -16.51 12.51
C ARG A 376 3.62 -15.52 13.59
N LYS A 377 4.61 -15.00 14.31
CA LYS A 377 4.45 -13.89 15.25
C LYS A 377 5.48 -12.82 14.94
N GLN A 378 5.03 -11.61 14.73
CA GLN A 378 5.91 -10.47 14.51
C GLN A 378 5.73 -9.44 15.61
N THR A 379 6.82 -9.13 16.32
CA THR A 379 6.85 -8.09 17.35
C THR A 379 7.69 -6.92 16.84
N GLN A 380 7.09 -5.73 16.77
CA GLN A 380 7.74 -4.52 16.31
C GLN A 380 7.70 -3.44 17.38
N ASN A 381 8.86 -2.91 17.74
CA ASN A 381 9.00 -1.78 18.67
C ASN A 381 9.62 -0.61 17.93
N GLY A 382 9.02 0.57 18.03
CA GLY A 382 9.55 1.79 17.47
C GLY A 382 9.67 2.90 18.50
N VAL A 383 10.76 3.62 18.45
CA VAL A 383 11.04 4.79 19.31
C VAL A 383 11.45 5.95 18.42
N ARG A 384 10.82 7.10 18.58
CA ARG A 384 11.24 8.34 17.96
C ARG A 384 11.41 9.42 19.01
N GLY A 385 12.49 10.18 18.91
CA GLY A 385 12.73 11.39 19.69
C GLY A 385 13.26 12.49 18.80
N ASP A 386 12.69 13.70 18.88
CA ASP A 386 13.12 14.90 18.16
C ASP A 386 13.15 16.08 19.12
N LEU A 387 14.31 16.73 19.25
CA LEU A 387 14.53 17.91 20.07
C LEU A 387 14.85 19.10 19.15
N GLY A 388 14.03 20.12 19.20
CA GLY A 388 14.23 21.41 18.52
C GLY A 388 14.59 22.50 19.51
N VAL A 389 15.56 23.31 19.16
CA VAL A 389 15.94 24.52 19.87
C VAL A 389 15.81 25.71 18.92
N THR A 390 14.97 26.68 19.25
CA THR A 390 14.80 27.89 18.45
C THR A 390 15.34 29.09 19.21
N ILE A 391 16.23 29.86 18.58
CA ILE A 391 16.84 31.07 19.09
C ILE A 391 16.40 32.24 18.21
N THR A 392 15.72 33.23 18.79
CA THR A 392 15.22 34.45 18.13
C THR A 392 15.82 35.70 18.76
N PRO A 393 17.11 36.01 18.49
CA PRO A 393 17.80 37.10 19.14
C PRO A 393 17.22 38.47 18.78
N VAL A 394 16.69 38.57 17.57
CA VAL A 394 16.01 39.81 17.06
C VAL A 394 14.77 39.41 16.23
N SER A 395 13.83 40.32 16.13
CA SER A 395 12.52 40.05 15.52
C SER A 395 12.56 39.71 14.01
N PHE A 396 13.66 39.95 13.32
CA PHE A 396 13.85 39.71 11.90
C PHE A 396 14.77 38.51 11.61
N PHE A 397 15.20 37.77 12.64
CA PHE A 397 16.07 36.59 12.49
C PHE A 397 15.73 35.53 13.53
N ASP A 398 15.58 34.29 13.09
CA ASP A 398 15.52 33.11 13.93
C ASP A 398 16.45 32.01 13.42
N PHE A 399 17.05 31.27 14.36
CA PHE A 399 17.85 30.10 14.12
C PHE A 399 17.20 28.92 14.82
N LYS A 400 17.02 27.81 14.11
CA LYS A 400 16.48 26.57 14.65
C LYS A 400 17.44 25.42 14.41
N SER A 401 17.83 24.71 15.48
CA SER A 401 18.56 23.45 15.42
C SER A 401 17.67 22.32 15.88
N GLN A 402 17.62 21.24 15.11
CA GLN A 402 16.84 20.02 15.42
C GLN A 402 17.74 18.81 15.38
N ILE A 403 17.67 17.98 16.42
CA ILE A 403 18.35 16.68 16.49
C ILE A 403 17.27 15.62 16.74
N GLY A 404 17.25 14.60 15.93
CA GLY A 404 16.28 13.54 16.06
C GLY A 404 16.85 12.15 15.82
N VAL A 405 16.22 11.19 16.46
CA VAL A 405 16.49 9.77 16.30
C VAL A 405 15.19 9.01 16.10
N ASN A 406 15.22 8.03 15.19
CA ASN A 406 14.14 7.09 14.99
C ASN A 406 14.73 5.70 14.98
N GLY A 407 14.30 4.81 15.88
CA GLY A 407 14.75 3.41 15.99
C GLY A 407 13.56 2.45 15.81
N MET A 408 13.79 1.35 15.09
CA MET A 408 12.83 0.27 14.95
C MET A 408 13.54 -1.07 15.17
N PHE A 409 12.93 -1.91 16.00
CA PHE A 409 13.33 -3.28 16.25
C PHE A 409 12.15 -4.18 15.86
N ARG A 410 12.41 -5.14 14.97
CA ARG A 410 11.42 -6.12 14.54
C ARG A 410 11.98 -7.52 14.76
N GLU A 411 11.23 -8.33 15.47
CA GLU A 411 11.47 -9.77 15.64
C GLU A 411 10.32 -10.49 14.94
N THR A 412 10.68 -11.45 14.09
CA THR A 412 9.70 -12.30 13.40
C THR A 412 10.06 -13.74 13.74
N ASP A 413 9.17 -14.36 14.48
CA ASP A 413 9.20 -15.79 14.81
C ASP A 413 8.32 -16.52 13.82
N ARG A 414 8.83 -17.55 13.14
CA ARG A 414 8.08 -18.34 12.18
C ARG A 414 8.38 -19.81 12.35
N CYS A 415 7.33 -20.63 12.31
CA CYS A 415 7.45 -22.07 12.27
C CYS A 415 6.50 -22.63 11.23
N TYR A 416 7.05 -23.38 10.31
CA TYR A 416 6.32 -24.13 9.30
C TYR A 416 6.17 -25.56 9.79
N GLY A 417 4.97 -25.93 10.19
CA GLY A 417 4.63 -27.31 10.60
C GLY A 417 4.37 -28.23 9.41
N VAL A 418 4.09 -29.47 9.73
CA VAL A 418 3.78 -30.55 8.77
C VAL A 418 2.66 -30.12 7.81
N GLY A 419 2.76 -30.46 6.53
CA GLY A 419 1.80 -30.13 5.49
C GLY A 419 1.96 -28.72 4.88
N THR A 420 2.80 -27.86 5.42
CA THR A 420 3.13 -26.59 4.78
C THR A 420 4.09 -26.79 3.61
N SER A 421 4.05 -25.91 2.62
CA SER A 421 4.93 -26.04 1.45
C SER A 421 6.42 -26.02 1.79
N GLN A 422 6.79 -25.34 2.86
CA GLN A 422 8.17 -25.28 3.33
C GLN A 422 8.59 -26.57 4.03
N ALA A 423 7.71 -27.14 4.87
CA ALA A 423 7.95 -28.44 5.49
C ALA A 423 8.07 -29.53 4.43
N LEU A 424 7.22 -29.51 3.39
CA LEU A 424 7.29 -30.47 2.28
C LEU A 424 8.64 -30.47 1.55
N LYS A 425 9.20 -29.29 1.30
CA LYS A 425 10.56 -29.14 0.74
C LYS A 425 11.66 -29.64 1.68
N ASN A 426 11.32 -29.80 2.95
CA ASN A 426 12.18 -30.25 4.04
C ASN A 426 11.83 -31.71 4.48
N GLY A 427 11.35 -32.56 3.55
CA GLY A 427 10.94 -33.92 3.86
C GLY A 427 9.68 -34.02 4.75
N ASN A 428 8.81 -33.04 4.65
CA ASN A 428 7.61 -32.81 5.48
C ASN A 428 7.90 -32.64 6.98
N ALA A 429 9.15 -32.41 7.37
CA ALA A 429 9.53 -32.13 8.74
C ALA A 429 9.41 -30.63 9.05
N PRO A 430 8.95 -30.24 10.26
CA PRO A 430 8.85 -28.84 10.64
C PRO A 430 10.18 -28.09 10.56
N MET A 431 10.09 -26.80 10.27
CA MET A 431 11.23 -25.89 10.31
C MET A 431 10.85 -24.57 10.99
N ALA A 432 11.79 -23.96 11.69
CA ALA A 432 11.57 -22.73 12.41
C ALA A 432 12.66 -21.71 12.11
N SER A 433 12.29 -20.41 12.14
CA SER A 433 13.23 -19.30 11.97
C SER A 433 12.89 -18.13 12.89
N ILE A 434 13.92 -17.43 13.33
CA ILE A 434 13.84 -16.19 14.11
C ILE A 434 14.63 -15.12 13.37
N LEU A 435 13.93 -14.10 12.87
CA LEU A 435 14.54 -12.96 12.17
C LEU A 435 14.48 -11.72 13.06
N ASN A 436 15.64 -11.15 13.37
CA ASN A 436 15.80 -9.89 14.09
C ASN A 436 16.28 -8.82 13.12
N LEU A 437 15.47 -7.76 12.91
CA LEU A 437 15.80 -6.58 12.11
C LEU A 437 15.94 -5.36 13.02
N ARG A 438 17.00 -4.58 12.83
CA ARG A 438 17.23 -3.31 13.51
C ARG A 438 17.46 -2.22 12.49
N GLN A 439 16.66 -1.16 12.60
CA GLN A 439 16.85 0.06 11.82
C GLN A 439 17.01 1.25 12.76
N SER A 440 17.89 2.18 12.42
CA SER A 440 18.01 3.44 13.13
C SER A 440 18.32 4.58 12.17
N THR A 441 17.64 5.70 12.34
CA THR A 441 17.85 6.94 11.59
C THR A 441 18.24 8.03 12.57
N PHE A 442 19.40 8.64 12.35
CA PHE A 442 19.81 9.87 13.01
C PHE A 442 19.64 11.04 12.05
N ARG A 443 19.10 12.15 12.55
CA ARG A 443 18.96 13.40 11.81
C ARG A 443 19.46 14.58 12.63
N ASN A 444 20.21 15.47 11.98
CA ASN A 444 20.48 16.82 12.46
C ASN A 444 20.09 17.81 11.35
N SER A 445 19.38 18.87 11.71
CA SER A 445 18.99 19.92 10.79
C SER A 445 19.13 21.27 11.43
N ASN A 446 19.81 22.18 10.77
CA ASN A 446 20.04 23.56 11.21
C ASN A 446 19.51 24.52 10.18
N THR A 447 18.65 25.45 10.59
CA THR A 447 18.02 26.43 9.70
C THR A 447 18.08 27.83 10.27
N ALA A 448 18.34 28.80 9.41
CA ALA A 448 18.32 30.21 9.73
C ALA A 448 17.30 30.92 8.85
N ASN A 449 16.35 31.62 9.45
CA ASN A 449 15.37 32.47 8.78
C ASN A 449 15.68 33.94 9.00
N PHE A 450 15.56 34.70 7.93
CA PHE A 450 15.83 36.12 7.92
C PHE A 450 14.69 36.89 7.26
N TYR A 451 14.14 37.92 7.92
CA TYR A 451 12.99 38.71 7.49
C TYR A 451 13.38 40.18 7.36
N PRO A 452 14.20 40.59 6.39
CA PRO A 452 14.80 41.91 6.31
C PRO A 452 13.79 43.03 6.11
N LEU A 453 12.64 42.74 5.48
CA LEU A 453 11.61 43.71 5.16
C LEU A 453 10.43 43.71 6.14
N LYS A 454 10.56 43.13 7.35
CA LYS A 454 9.48 43.00 8.34
C LYS A 454 8.80 44.30 8.72
N LYS A 455 9.50 45.44 8.59
CA LYS A 455 8.97 46.78 8.90
C LYS A 455 8.20 47.42 7.74
N LEU A 456 8.30 46.89 6.52
CA LEU A 456 7.62 47.43 5.34
C LEU A 456 6.27 46.75 5.17
N LYS A 457 5.18 47.53 5.22
CA LYS A 457 3.79 46.99 5.18
C LYS A 457 3.44 46.31 3.87
N ARG A 458 3.98 46.78 2.72
CA ARG A 458 3.66 46.24 1.39
C ARG A 458 4.66 45.21 0.87
N HIS A 459 5.85 45.15 1.44
CA HIS A 459 6.92 44.27 0.99
C HIS A 459 7.24 43.24 2.07
N SER A 460 7.18 41.97 1.74
CA SER A 460 7.61 40.89 2.61
C SER A 460 8.70 40.08 1.91
N LEU A 461 9.83 39.93 2.57
CA LEU A 461 10.91 39.05 2.10
C LEU A 461 11.30 38.12 3.23
N SER A 462 11.27 36.84 2.94
CA SER A 462 11.74 35.75 3.83
C SER A 462 12.86 35.01 3.13
N LEU A 463 14.03 34.95 3.78
CA LEU A 463 15.19 34.20 3.35
C LEU A 463 15.39 33.05 4.33
N LEU A 464 15.46 31.81 3.84
CA LEU A 464 15.80 30.62 4.60
C LEU A 464 17.09 30.05 4.07
N VAL A 465 18.02 29.71 4.95
CA VAL A 465 19.22 28.91 4.62
C VAL A 465 19.28 27.77 5.61
N GLY A 466 19.66 26.61 5.17
CA GLY A 466 19.72 25.44 6.04
C GLY A 466 20.68 24.36 5.56
N GLU A 467 21.02 23.51 6.51
CA GLU A 467 21.73 22.26 6.28
C GLU A 467 20.99 21.11 6.95
N GLU A 468 21.13 19.91 6.40
CA GLU A 468 20.55 18.70 6.95
C GLU A 468 21.51 17.53 6.77
N PHE A 469 21.65 16.74 7.81
CA PHE A 469 22.38 15.50 7.81
C PHE A 469 21.48 14.36 8.28
N ILE A 470 21.37 13.29 7.46
CA ILE A 470 20.58 12.09 7.77
C ILE A 470 21.51 10.89 7.61
N LYS A 471 21.50 9.99 8.60
CA LYS A 471 22.20 8.72 8.56
C LYS A 471 21.27 7.60 8.96
N LYS A 472 21.02 6.67 8.05
CA LYS A 472 20.25 5.44 8.27
C LYS A 472 21.22 4.26 8.41
N LYS A 473 20.99 3.43 9.42
CA LYS A 473 21.67 2.16 9.63
C LYS A 473 20.64 1.04 9.69
N GLU A 474 21.00 -0.08 9.10
CA GLU A 474 20.16 -1.29 9.11
C GLU A 474 21.05 -2.51 9.31
N SER A 475 20.56 -3.46 10.10
CA SER A 475 21.19 -4.76 10.30
C SER A 475 20.13 -5.81 10.57
N TYR A 476 20.40 -7.03 10.15
CA TYR A 476 19.56 -8.17 10.47
C TYR A 476 20.39 -9.38 10.91
N ASN A 477 19.74 -10.26 11.64
CA ASN A 477 20.25 -11.57 12.01
C ASN A 477 19.08 -12.57 11.95
N GLN A 478 19.24 -13.64 11.17
CA GLN A 478 18.29 -14.73 11.04
C GLN A 478 18.95 -16.02 11.51
N SER A 479 18.26 -16.71 12.41
CA SER A 479 18.57 -18.08 12.81
C SER A 479 17.48 -18.98 12.25
N GLU A 480 17.89 -20.12 11.68
CA GLU A 480 16.98 -21.13 11.12
C GLU A 480 17.39 -22.51 11.63
N SER A 481 16.39 -23.36 11.84
CA SER A 481 16.61 -24.78 12.14
C SER A 481 15.55 -25.61 11.42
N ARG A 482 15.97 -26.78 10.93
CA ARG A 482 15.15 -27.69 10.10
C ARG A 482 15.05 -29.06 10.75
N TYR A 483 14.17 -29.89 10.23
CA TYR A 483 14.02 -31.29 10.63
C TYR A 483 13.68 -31.47 12.13
N PHE A 484 12.77 -30.64 12.64
CA PHE A 484 12.23 -30.87 13.99
C PHE A 484 11.37 -32.14 14.01
N PRO A 485 11.31 -32.83 15.17
CA PRO A 485 10.32 -33.88 15.36
C PRO A 485 8.89 -33.36 15.15
N GLU A 486 8.07 -34.13 14.45
CA GLU A 486 6.71 -33.74 14.02
C GLU A 486 5.74 -33.45 15.20
N TYR A 487 5.98 -34.06 16.35
CA TYR A 487 5.15 -33.90 17.56
C TYR A 487 5.40 -32.59 18.32
N LEU A 488 6.42 -31.82 17.94
CA LEU A 488 6.70 -30.52 18.56
C LEU A 488 5.82 -29.42 17.93
N ASN A 489 5.19 -28.61 18.80
CA ASN A 489 4.45 -27.43 18.33
C ASN A 489 5.42 -26.26 18.02
N ALA A 490 4.88 -25.24 17.38
CA ALA A 490 5.67 -24.08 16.97
C ALA A 490 6.39 -23.37 18.12
N GLU A 491 5.76 -23.22 19.28
CA GLU A 491 6.35 -22.58 20.44
C GLU A 491 7.51 -23.39 21.01
N GLN A 492 7.43 -24.72 21.01
CA GLN A 492 8.49 -25.63 21.44
C GLN A 492 9.68 -25.59 20.48
N CYS A 493 9.44 -25.58 19.15
CA CYS A 493 10.50 -25.45 18.14
C CYS A 493 11.26 -24.12 18.31
N LEU A 494 10.53 -23.01 18.45
CA LEU A 494 11.09 -21.67 18.60
C LEU A 494 11.79 -21.46 19.95
N ALA A 495 11.28 -22.08 21.01
CA ALA A 495 11.91 -22.01 22.33
C ALA A 495 13.27 -22.72 22.40
N ASN A 496 13.49 -23.73 21.56
CA ASN A 496 14.74 -24.48 21.51
C ASN A 496 15.09 -24.91 20.09
N MET A 497 15.74 -24.03 19.35
CA MET A 497 16.17 -24.24 17.97
C MET A 497 17.15 -25.43 17.80
N SER A 498 17.77 -25.89 18.88
CA SER A 498 18.69 -27.04 18.86
C SER A 498 17.99 -28.39 18.78
N LEU A 499 16.65 -28.47 18.99
CA LEU A 499 15.87 -29.69 18.83
C LEU A 499 15.73 -30.12 17.38
N GLY A 500 15.94 -29.20 16.43
CA GLY A 500 16.10 -29.49 15.02
C GLY A 500 17.58 -29.50 14.61
N ALA A 501 17.85 -29.41 13.31
CA ALA A 501 19.16 -29.23 12.73
C ALA A 501 19.43 -27.76 12.43
N PRO A 502 20.21 -27.04 13.27
CA PRO A 502 20.51 -25.63 13.04
C PRO A 502 21.21 -25.38 11.72
N GLN A 503 20.77 -24.38 10.98
CA GLN A 503 21.37 -23.94 9.73
C GLN A 503 22.38 -22.82 9.98
N PRO A 504 23.33 -22.56 9.04
CA PRO A 504 24.21 -21.41 9.13
C PRO A 504 23.44 -20.11 9.34
N SER A 505 23.92 -19.28 10.29
CA SER A 505 23.28 -18.00 10.60
C SER A 505 23.42 -17.05 9.42
N ASN A 506 22.29 -16.42 9.00
CA ASN A 506 22.28 -15.38 7.99
C ASN A 506 22.21 -14.00 8.67
N SER A 507 23.32 -13.26 8.66
CA SER A 507 23.39 -11.95 9.29
C SER A 507 24.13 -10.93 8.42
N ALA A 508 23.63 -9.68 8.41
CA ALA A 508 24.33 -8.61 7.73
C ALA A 508 24.16 -7.26 8.45
N VAL A 509 25.17 -6.43 8.33
CA VAL A 509 25.13 -4.99 8.59
C VAL A 509 25.17 -4.30 7.24
N LEU A 510 24.04 -3.70 6.84
CA LEU A 510 23.93 -3.05 5.54
C LEU A 510 24.78 -1.76 5.52
N PRO A 511 25.24 -1.33 4.33
CA PRO A 511 25.95 -0.06 4.19
C PRO A 511 25.12 1.10 4.73
N ASN A 512 25.78 2.05 5.40
CA ASN A 512 25.09 3.23 5.89
C ASN A 512 24.56 4.06 4.72
N ASP A 513 23.25 4.41 4.73
CA ASP A 513 22.67 5.38 3.82
C ASP A 513 22.84 6.78 4.46
N VAL A 514 23.69 7.61 3.86
CA VAL A 514 24.01 8.94 4.36
C VAL A 514 23.60 9.97 3.31
N ILE A 515 22.79 10.95 3.76
CA ILE A 515 22.42 12.13 2.96
C ILE A 515 22.88 13.37 3.70
N MET A 516 23.58 14.25 2.99
CA MET A 516 24.00 15.57 3.46
C MET A 516 23.48 16.62 2.50
N SER A 517 22.83 17.64 3.00
CA SER A 517 22.08 18.60 2.19
C SER A 517 22.35 20.03 2.60
N TYR A 518 22.45 20.91 1.60
CA TYR A 518 22.45 22.35 1.77
C TYR A 518 21.32 22.95 0.96
N PHE A 519 20.57 23.87 1.54
CA PHE A 519 19.42 24.46 0.86
C PHE A 519 19.19 25.91 1.25
N GLY A 520 18.60 26.64 0.30
CA GLY A 520 18.17 28.02 0.51
C GLY A 520 16.86 28.32 -0.21
N ARG A 521 16.04 29.17 0.37
CA ARG A 521 14.79 29.65 -0.19
C ARG A 521 14.65 31.15 0.03
N ALA A 522 14.33 31.86 -1.05
CA ALA A 522 13.92 33.26 -1.00
C ALA A 522 12.44 33.35 -1.38
N LYS A 523 11.61 33.94 -0.53
CA LYS A 523 10.20 34.21 -0.81
C LYS A 523 9.94 35.71 -0.66
N TYR A 524 9.48 36.33 -1.75
CA TYR A 524 9.12 37.73 -1.81
C TYR A 524 7.63 37.88 -2.10
N SER A 525 6.97 38.78 -1.37
CA SER A 525 5.59 39.16 -1.61
C SER A 525 5.45 40.68 -1.66
N TYR A 526 4.74 41.18 -2.67
CA TYR A 526 4.34 42.55 -2.79
C TYR A 526 2.84 42.70 -2.54
N ASP A 527 2.47 43.37 -1.46
CA ASP A 527 1.09 43.67 -1.03
C ASP A 527 0.23 42.39 -0.87
N ASP A 528 0.87 41.24 -0.62
CA ASP A 528 0.27 39.91 -0.67
C ASP A 528 -0.46 39.58 -1.98
N LYS A 529 -0.27 40.38 -3.04
CA LYS A 529 -0.83 40.19 -4.37
C LYS A 529 0.08 39.39 -5.29
N TYR A 530 1.36 39.80 -5.39
CA TYR A 530 2.35 39.18 -6.27
C TYR A 530 3.37 38.47 -5.40
N ILE A 531 3.45 37.14 -5.54
CA ILE A 531 4.25 36.33 -4.67
C ILE A 531 5.22 35.53 -5.54
N PHE A 532 6.52 35.57 -5.21
CA PHE A 532 7.58 34.84 -5.89
C PHE A 532 8.36 34.02 -4.87
N SER A 533 8.73 32.80 -5.24
CA SER A 533 9.60 31.96 -4.44
C SER A 533 10.64 31.28 -5.30
N ALA A 534 11.90 31.32 -4.87
CA ALA A 534 13.00 30.60 -5.46
C ALA A 534 13.63 29.70 -4.39
N THR A 535 13.85 28.43 -4.72
CA THR A 535 14.50 27.47 -3.85
C THR A 535 15.63 26.79 -4.60
N TYR A 536 16.75 26.62 -3.93
CA TYR A 536 17.87 25.81 -4.42
C TYR A 536 18.29 24.84 -3.33
N ARG A 537 18.46 23.57 -3.71
CA ARG A 537 18.95 22.52 -2.82
C ARG A 537 20.02 21.67 -3.54
N ALA A 538 21.06 21.34 -2.80
CA ALA A 538 22.10 20.40 -3.19
C ALA A 538 22.16 19.27 -2.16
N ASP A 539 22.00 18.04 -2.64
CA ASP A 539 22.02 16.82 -1.83
C ASP A 539 23.19 15.92 -2.23
N ARG A 540 23.92 15.39 -1.24
CA ARG A 540 24.95 14.40 -1.40
C ARG A 540 24.48 13.06 -0.89
N SER A 541 24.53 12.00 -1.70
CA SER A 541 24.13 10.63 -1.32
C SER A 541 25.31 9.68 -1.32
N SER A 542 25.42 8.86 -0.27
CA SER A 542 26.45 7.81 -0.19
C SER A 542 26.21 6.62 -1.13
N LYS A 543 25.07 6.57 -1.82
CA LYS A 543 24.70 5.47 -2.73
C LYS A 543 25.37 5.51 -4.08
N PHE A 544 26.05 6.62 -4.41
CA PHE A 544 26.72 6.86 -5.67
C PHE A 544 28.23 6.99 -5.49
N ALA A 545 29.00 6.80 -6.56
CA ALA A 545 30.44 6.99 -6.57
C ALA A 545 30.82 8.43 -6.20
N SER A 546 32.04 8.64 -5.68
CA SER A 546 32.45 9.91 -5.03
C SER A 546 32.25 11.16 -5.88
N ASP A 547 32.43 11.05 -7.21
CA ASP A 547 32.25 12.11 -8.22
C ASP A 547 30.79 12.30 -8.68
N LYS A 548 29.88 11.34 -8.36
CA LYS A 548 28.46 11.34 -8.76
C LYS A 548 27.49 11.58 -7.57
N GLN A 549 28.02 11.83 -6.37
CA GLN A 549 27.20 11.93 -5.15
C GLN A 549 26.29 13.15 -5.07
N TRP A 550 26.65 14.27 -5.73
CA TRP A 550 25.92 15.51 -5.65
C TRP A 550 24.81 15.63 -6.71
N GLY A 551 23.58 15.89 -6.22
CA GLY A 551 22.44 16.29 -7.04
C GLY A 551 22.05 17.75 -6.76
N HIS A 552 21.60 18.49 -7.78
CA HIS A 552 21.25 19.90 -7.70
C HIS A 552 19.82 20.13 -8.16
N PHE A 553 18.98 20.73 -7.30
CA PHE A 553 17.54 20.81 -7.45
C PHE A 553 17.04 22.24 -7.29
N PRO A 554 17.07 23.06 -8.37
CA PRO A 554 16.50 24.40 -8.40
C PRO A 554 14.99 24.36 -8.58
N SER A 555 14.27 25.33 -8.00
CA SER A 555 12.85 25.53 -8.28
C SER A 555 12.45 27.00 -8.19
N LEU A 556 11.48 27.38 -9.01
CA LEU A 556 10.89 28.72 -9.07
C LEU A 556 9.37 28.62 -9.04
N SER A 557 8.71 29.53 -8.34
CA SER A 557 7.26 29.63 -8.39
C SER A 557 6.78 31.08 -8.23
N ALA A 558 5.63 31.34 -8.84
CA ALA A 558 4.97 32.64 -8.78
C ALA A 558 3.48 32.44 -8.51
N ALA A 559 2.88 33.34 -7.78
CA ALA A 559 1.43 33.41 -7.63
C ALA A 559 0.94 34.85 -7.71
N TRP A 560 -0.20 35.00 -8.36
CA TRP A 560 -0.91 36.27 -8.48
C TRP A 560 -2.29 36.13 -7.84
N ARG A 561 -2.54 36.84 -6.76
CA ARG A 561 -3.84 36.95 -6.12
C ARG A 561 -4.68 38.03 -6.81
N ILE A 562 -5.41 37.58 -7.82
CA ILE A 562 -6.24 38.43 -8.70
C ILE A 562 -7.35 39.10 -7.88
N SER A 563 -7.88 38.40 -6.85
CA SER A 563 -8.92 38.96 -5.95
C SER A 563 -8.47 40.18 -5.15
N GLU A 564 -7.16 40.38 -4.97
CA GLU A 564 -6.60 41.55 -4.25
C GLU A 564 -6.43 42.78 -5.16
N GLU A 565 -6.74 42.66 -6.46
CA GLU A 565 -6.73 43.79 -7.36
C GLU A 565 -7.91 44.74 -7.11
N ASP A 566 -7.65 46.01 -7.18
CA ASP A 566 -8.64 47.06 -6.80
C ASP A 566 -9.94 46.95 -7.62
N TYR A 567 -9.85 46.54 -8.90
CA TYR A 567 -11.02 46.37 -9.77
C TYR A 567 -11.88 45.12 -9.43
N LEU A 568 -11.34 44.12 -8.71
CA LEU A 568 -12.08 42.92 -8.27
C LEU A 568 -12.56 43.01 -6.81
N LYS A 569 -11.95 43.84 -5.96
CA LYS A 569 -12.36 43.98 -4.55
C LYS A 569 -13.81 44.43 -4.40
N TYR A 570 -14.37 45.09 -5.41
CA TYR A 570 -15.77 45.56 -5.41
C TYR A 570 -16.76 44.44 -5.77
N LEU A 571 -16.27 43.28 -6.34
CA LEU A 571 -17.09 42.13 -6.68
C LEU A 571 -17.23 41.22 -5.45
N GLN A 572 -18.23 41.49 -4.62
CA GLN A 572 -18.52 40.68 -3.40
C GLN A 572 -18.76 39.18 -3.66
N VAL A 573 -18.98 38.81 -4.91
CA VAL A 573 -19.21 37.39 -5.31
C VAL A 573 -17.91 36.60 -5.31
N ILE A 574 -16.77 37.23 -5.68
CA ILE A 574 -15.46 36.59 -5.72
C ILE A 574 -14.75 36.84 -4.39
N SER A 575 -14.55 35.78 -3.60
CA SER A 575 -13.93 35.87 -2.29
C SER A 575 -12.41 35.62 -2.34
N ASP A 576 -11.96 34.77 -3.25
CA ASP A 576 -10.54 34.51 -3.54
C ASP A 576 -10.38 34.15 -5.01
N ALA A 577 -9.33 34.63 -5.67
CA ALA A 577 -8.94 34.24 -7.01
C ALA A 577 -7.42 34.34 -7.10
N LYS A 578 -6.76 33.19 -7.28
CA LYS A 578 -5.31 33.10 -7.30
C LYS A 578 -4.83 32.20 -8.45
N LEU A 579 -3.97 32.77 -9.31
CA LEU A 579 -3.28 32.04 -10.36
C LEU A 579 -1.88 31.68 -9.86
N ARG A 580 -1.46 30.42 -10.07
CA ARG A 580 -0.16 29.87 -9.63
C ARG A 580 0.59 29.27 -10.82
N TYR A 581 1.89 29.47 -10.85
CA TYR A 581 2.79 28.79 -11.75
C TYR A 581 4.02 28.31 -10.98
N SER A 582 4.47 27.09 -11.26
CA SER A 582 5.69 26.54 -10.70
C SER A 582 6.45 25.68 -11.67
N ILE A 583 7.78 25.72 -11.57
CA ILE A 583 8.71 24.87 -12.28
C ILE A 583 9.88 24.53 -11.35
N GLY A 584 10.34 23.28 -11.36
CA GLY A 584 11.48 22.89 -10.56
C GLY A 584 11.91 21.47 -10.80
N ALA A 585 13.10 21.14 -10.30
CA ALA A 585 13.68 19.82 -10.31
C ALA A 585 13.65 19.19 -8.92
N THR A 586 13.44 17.87 -8.89
CA THR A 586 13.58 17.01 -7.69
C THR A 586 14.35 15.76 -8.07
N GLY A 587 15.11 15.19 -7.12
CA GLY A 587 15.89 13.99 -7.35
C GLY A 587 15.28 12.74 -6.73
N ASN A 588 15.75 11.58 -7.20
CA ASN A 588 15.48 10.29 -6.59
C ASN A 588 16.77 9.47 -6.49
N ASN A 589 17.07 8.95 -5.27
CA ASN A 589 18.20 8.07 -4.99
C ASN A 589 17.75 6.71 -4.40
N ARG A 590 16.51 6.31 -4.66
CA ARG A 590 15.93 5.07 -4.12
C ARG A 590 16.41 3.85 -4.90
N VAL A 591 17.69 3.60 -4.81
CA VAL A 591 18.42 2.47 -5.37
C VAL A 591 19.15 1.78 -4.22
N SER A 592 19.48 0.50 -4.37
CA SER A 592 20.28 -0.24 -3.40
C SER A 592 21.66 0.40 -3.23
N SER A 593 22.23 0.30 -2.02
CA SER A 593 23.55 0.83 -1.73
C SER A 593 24.63 0.02 -2.44
N ASN A 594 25.76 0.66 -2.75
CA ASN A 594 26.99 0.03 -3.28
C ASN A 594 26.92 -0.57 -4.70
N LEU A 595 25.87 -0.31 -5.51
CA LEU A 595 25.80 -0.77 -6.89
C LEU A 595 26.86 -0.16 -7.81
N PHE A 596 27.56 0.86 -7.34
CA PHE A 596 28.68 1.48 -8.06
C PHE A 596 30.01 0.74 -7.90
N GLN A 597 30.08 -0.24 -6.99
CA GLN A 597 31.28 -1.03 -6.70
C GLN A 597 30.98 -2.53 -6.71
N GLN A 598 32.05 -3.34 -6.82
CA GLN A 598 31.92 -4.79 -6.81
C GLN A 598 31.38 -5.26 -5.45
N ILE A 599 30.29 -6.02 -5.49
CA ILE A 599 29.72 -6.71 -4.32
C ILE A 599 30.06 -8.19 -4.44
N TYR A 600 30.49 -8.78 -3.33
CA TYR A 600 30.70 -10.21 -3.21
C TYR A 600 29.63 -10.77 -2.25
N THR A 601 29.12 -11.92 -2.58
CA THR A 601 28.16 -12.65 -1.76
C THR A 601 28.74 -14.00 -1.37
N SER A 602 28.50 -14.41 -0.12
CA SER A 602 28.71 -15.81 0.25
C SER A 602 27.52 -16.62 -0.27
N PRO A 603 27.74 -17.75 -0.94
CA PRO A 603 26.66 -18.64 -1.29
C PRO A 603 25.95 -19.13 -0.01
N SER A 604 24.63 -19.09 -0.01
CA SER A 604 23.83 -19.50 1.15
C SER A 604 23.45 -20.99 1.13
N ASP A 605 23.73 -21.66 0.02
CA ASP A 605 23.28 -23.03 -0.25
C ASP A 605 24.45 -23.99 -0.49
N ALA A 606 24.16 -25.29 -0.53
CA ALA A 606 25.13 -26.35 -0.81
C ALA A 606 25.93 -26.16 -2.10
N ASP A 607 25.40 -25.38 -3.05
CA ASP A 607 26.09 -25.02 -4.30
C ASP A 607 27.25 -24.04 -4.11
N GLY A 608 27.46 -23.55 -2.90
CA GLY A 608 28.46 -22.55 -2.57
C GLY A 608 29.58 -23.04 -1.67
N VAL A 609 29.64 -24.32 -1.41
CA VAL A 609 30.71 -24.95 -0.62
C VAL A 609 31.48 -25.85 -1.53
N LEU A 610 32.77 -25.52 -1.74
CA LEU A 610 33.69 -26.38 -2.46
C LEU A 610 34.28 -27.38 -1.48
N GLU A 611 34.07 -28.66 -1.68
CA GLU A 611 34.73 -29.73 -0.90
C GLU A 611 36.03 -30.08 -1.61
N ILE A 612 37.16 -29.84 -0.95
CA ILE A 612 38.50 -30.24 -1.38
C ILE A 612 39.14 -31.07 -0.25
N ASP A 613 39.48 -32.29 -0.55
CA ASP A 613 40.11 -33.23 0.39
C ASP A 613 39.32 -33.43 1.71
N GLY A 614 37.96 -33.37 1.64
CA GLY A 614 37.12 -33.53 2.82
C GLY A 614 36.96 -32.28 3.69
N GLU A 615 37.58 -31.17 3.27
CA GLU A 615 37.39 -29.85 3.91
C GLU A 615 36.40 -29.00 3.07
N TYR A 616 35.43 -28.40 3.75
CA TYR A 616 34.49 -27.48 3.15
C TYR A 616 35.06 -26.06 3.12
N LEU A 617 35.36 -25.57 1.93
CA LEU A 617 35.83 -24.21 1.70
C LEU A 617 34.68 -23.33 1.23
N SER A 618 34.30 -22.34 2.05
CA SER A 618 33.38 -21.30 1.55
C SER A 618 34.14 -20.31 0.69
N TYR A 619 33.60 -20.02 -0.48
CA TYR A 619 34.16 -19.01 -1.36
C TYR A 619 33.18 -17.85 -1.58
N LEU A 620 33.70 -16.68 -1.92
CA LEU A 620 32.90 -15.53 -2.29
C LEU A 620 32.67 -15.56 -3.80
N LYS A 621 31.41 -15.46 -4.20
CA LYS A 621 31.07 -15.23 -5.62
C LYS A 621 30.68 -13.76 -5.86
N THR A 622 30.80 -13.31 -7.10
CA THR A 622 30.30 -11.99 -7.49
C THR A 622 28.79 -11.94 -7.27
N GLY A 623 28.29 -10.82 -6.78
CA GLY A 623 26.84 -10.58 -6.68
C GLY A 623 26.19 -10.55 -8.07
N GLU A 624 24.87 -10.58 -8.09
CA GLU A 624 24.08 -10.59 -9.34
C GLU A 624 24.25 -9.34 -10.20
N TYR A 625 24.65 -8.22 -9.57
CA TYR A 625 24.76 -6.92 -10.24
C TYR A 625 26.19 -6.62 -10.66
N LYS A 626 26.35 -6.30 -11.94
CA LYS A 626 27.59 -5.69 -12.46
C LYS A 626 27.73 -4.29 -11.88
N PRO A 627 28.92 -3.93 -11.32
CA PRO A 627 29.16 -2.59 -10.79
C PRO A 627 29.02 -1.51 -11.87
N ASN A 628 28.37 -0.40 -11.50
CA ASN A 628 28.26 0.77 -12.37
C ASN A 628 28.73 2.04 -11.64
N PRO A 629 30.01 2.47 -11.83
CA PRO A 629 30.54 3.68 -11.21
C PRO A 629 29.92 4.97 -11.74
N ASP A 630 29.29 4.93 -12.92
CA ASP A 630 28.61 6.10 -13.52
C ASP A 630 27.18 6.32 -12.99
N LEU A 631 26.71 5.46 -12.08
CA LEU A 631 25.38 5.56 -11.50
C LEU A 631 25.18 6.90 -10.77
N THR A 632 24.11 7.62 -11.13
CA THR A 632 23.79 8.94 -10.58
C THR A 632 22.29 9.09 -10.26
N TRP A 633 21.90 10.30 -9.93
CA TRP A 633 20.54 10.66 -9.56
C TRP A 633 19.57 10.54 -10.74
N GLU A 634 18.39 9.99 -10.49
CA GLU A 634 17.20 10.17 -11.32
C GLU A 634 16.64 11.58 -11.06
N THR A 635 16.29 12.32 -12.10
CA THR A 635 15.86 13.71 -12.00
C THR A 635 14.47 13.91 -12.62
N THR A 636 13.53 14.46 -11.82
CA THR A 636 12.18 14.83 -12.28
C THR A 636 12.04 16.33 -12.37
N VAL A 637 11.74 16.84 -13.57
CA VAL A 637 11.37 18.25 -13.81
C VAL A 637 9.85 18.35 -13.85
N SER A 638 9.27 19.08 -12.89
CA SER A 638 7.83 19.30 -12.77
C SER A 638 7.47 20.72 -13.18
N ARG A 639 6.39 20.86 -13.98
CA ARG A 639 5.75 22.12 -14.34
C ARG A 639 4.29 22.05 -13.94
N ASN A 640 3.77 23.07 -13.25
CA ASN A 640 2.39 23.13 -12.79
C ASN A 640 1.80 24.53 -13.00
N ILE A 641 0.55 24.56 -13.47
CA ILE A 641 -0.29 25.75 -13.49
C ILE A 641 -1.51 25.46 -12.63
N GLY A 642 -1.80 26.31 -11.66
CA GLY A 642 -2.93 26.15 -10.76
C GLY A 642 -3.81 27.39 -10.69
N LEU A 643 -5.11 27.19 -10.52
CA LEU A 643 -6.11 28.22 -10.35
C LEU A 643 -6.94 27.90 -9.09
N ASP A 644 -6.89 28.78 -8.09
CA ASP A 644 -7.69 28.67 -6.88
C ASP A 644 -8.79 29.76 -6.97
N LEU A 645 -10.06 29.36 -6.82
CA LEU A 645 -11.21 30.25 -6.85
C LEU A 645 -12.09 30.04 -5.63
N GLY A 646 -12.48 31.13 -5.01
CA GLY A 646 -13.46 31.17 -3.93
C GLY A 646 -14.61 32.13 -4.25
N PHE A 647 -15.84 31.71 -4.04
CA PHE A 647 -17.04 32.51 -4.29
C PHE A 647 -17.93 32.56 -3.04
N LEU A 648 -18.73 33.65 -2.92
CA LEU A 648 -19.74 33.82 -1.88
C LEU A 648 -19.19 33.62 -0.46
N ASN A 649 -18.14 34.37 -0.08
CA ASN A 649 -17.39 34.19 1.17
C ASN A 649 -16.82 32.79 1.33
N ASN A 650 -16.19 32.27 0.26
CA ASN A 650 -15.62 30.91 0.18
C ASN A 650 -16.62 29.77 0.38
N ARG A 651 -17.90 30.02 0.22
CA ARG A 651 -18.94 28.99 0.24
C ARG A 651 -18.77 27.98 -0.90
N PHE A 652 -18.20 28.43 -2.03
CA PHE A 652 -17.74 27.59 -3.13
C PHE A 652 -16.24 27.78 -3.27
N GLN A 653 -15.50 26.69 -3.18
CA GLN A 653 -14.05 26.69 -3.38
C GLN A 653 -13.72 25.71 -4.49
N LEU A 654 -13.00 26.16 -5.50
CA LEU A 654 -12.53 25.36 -6.63
C LEU A 654 -11.01 25.47 -6.71
N ILE A 655 -10.33 24.34 -6.77
CA ILE A 655 -8.90 24.25 -7.05
C ILE A 655 -8.75 23.42 -8.32
N PHE A 656 -8.05 23.98 -9.29
CA PHE A 656 -7.79 23.37 -10.58
C PHE A 656 -6.29 23.41 -10.87
N ASP A 657 -5.68 22.27 -11.15
CA ASP A 657 -4.26 22.15 -11.49
C ASP A 657 -4.07 21.38 -12.81
N ILE A 658 -3.17 21.87 -13.65
CA ILE A 658 -2.65 21.19 -14.83
C ILE A 658 -1.15 21.02 -14.62
N TYR A 659 -0.66 19.81 -14.82
CA TYR A 659 0.75 19.52 -14.60
C TYR A 659 1.37 18.68 -15.70
N ARG A 660 2.70 18.79 -15.82
CA ARG A 660 3.56 17.94 -16.64
C ARG A 660 4.87 17.69 -15.90
N ASN A 661 5.16 16.44 -15.63
CA ASN A 661 6.39 15.96 -15.01
C ASN A 661 7.17 15.16 -16.03
N THR A 662 8.46 15.45 -16.20
CA THR A 662 9.37 14.66 -17.04
C THR A 662 10.46 14.12 -16.14
N THR A 663 10.64 12.80 -16.12
CA THR A 663 11.71 12.14 -15.38
C THR A 663 12.74 11.65 -16.39
N GLU A 664 13.97 12.06 -16.17
CA GLU A 664 15.15 11.69 -16.98
C GLU A 664 16.11 10.87 -16.12
N ASP A 665 17.03 10.15 -16.78
CA ASP A 665 18.03 9.31 -16.12
C ASP A 665 17.40 8.26 -15.19
N LEU A 666 16.34 7.59 -15.66
CA LEU A 666 15.66 6.55 -14.89
C LEU A 666 16.63 5.46 -14.45
N LEU A 667 16.55 5.10 -13.20
CA LEU A 667 17.31 3.98 -12.61
C LEU A 667 16.66 2.65 -13.01
N LEU A 668 17.09 2.09 -14.14
CA LEU A 668 16.56 0.85 -14.69
C LEU A 668 17.51 -0.32 -14.48
N GLN A 669 16.94 -1.46 -14.13
CA GLN A 669 17.62 -2.74 -14.08
C GLN A 669 17.63 -3.36 -15.48
N THR A 670 18.78 -3.45 -16.09
CA THR A 670 18.96 -4.09 -17.39
C THR A 670 19.51 -5.49 -17.22
N LYS A 671 18.92 -6.47 -17.91
CA LYS A 671 19.40 -7.85 -17.94
C LYS A 671 20.64 -7.92 -18.83
N LEU A 672 21.67 -8.60 -18.35
CA LEU A 672 22.91 -8.80 -19.09
C LEU A 672 22.98 -10.21 -19.70
N PRO A 673 23.75 -10.37 -20.80
CA PRO A 673 24.05 -11.71 -21.30
C PRO A 673 24.78 -12.54 -20.24
N TYR A 674 24.49 -13.82 -20.15
CA TYR A 674 25.13 -14.75 -19.20
C TYR A 674 26.66 -14.79 -19.32
N SER A 675 27.20 -14.55 -20.54
CA SER A 675 28.64 -14.44 -20.77
C SER A 675 29.34 -13.31 -20.00
N SER A 676 28.58 -12.35 -19.47
CA SER A 676 29.13 -11.26 -18.66
C SER A 676 29.52 -11.68 -17.24
N GLY A 677 29.06 -12.85 -16.76
CA GLY A 677 29.21 -13.31 -15.38
C GLY A 677 28.29 -12.62 -14.38
N TYR A 678 27.37 -11.77 -14.84
CA TYR A 678 26.38 -11.05 -14.04
C TYR A 678 24.99 -11.21 -14.64
N THR A 679 23.97 -11.15 -13.78
CA THR A 679 22.58 -11.23 -14.23
C THR A 679 22.05 -9.86 -14.66
N TYR A 680 22.41 -8.81 -13.90
CA TYR A 680 21.84 -7.46 -14.05
C TYR A 680 22.91 -6.36 -13.97
N MET A 681 22.56 -5.19 -14.50
CA MET A 681 23.27 -3.94 -14.27
C MET A 681 22.23 -2.85 -14.02
N MET A 682 22.42 -2.05 -12.96
CA MET A 682 21.63 -0.84 -12.76
C MET A 682 22.24 0.31 -13.57
N GLN A 683 21.42 0.99 -14.36
CA GLN A 683 21.87 2.07 -15.24
C GLN A 683 20.91 3.26 -15.19
N ASN A 684 21.45 4.46 -15.40
CA ASN A 684 20.67 5.67 -15.63
C ASN A 684 20.30 5.76 -17.12
N VAL A 685 19.20 5.12 -17.51
CA VAL A 685 18.74 5.05 -18.90
C VAL A 685 17.24 5.20 -18.96
N GLY A 686 16.77 5.82 -20.03
CA GLY A 686 15.35 6.00 -20.24
C GLY A 686 14.78 7.27 -19.61
N SER A 687 13.55 7.55 -19.97
CA SER A 687 12.79 8.70 -19.48
C SER A 687 11.29 8.46 -19.55
N THR A 688 10.55 9.11 -18.66
CA THR A 688 9.06 9.09 -18.62
C THR A 688 8.49 10.50 -18.61
N GLU A 689 7.27 10.62 -19.10
CA GLU A 689 6.46 11.82 -19.00
C GLU A 689 5.12 11.48 -18.35
N ASN A 690 4.76 12.24 -17.33
CA ASN A 690 3.49 12.15 -16.63
C ASN A 690 2.79 13.51 -16.67
N LYS A 691 1.59 13.57 -17.24
CA LYS A 691 0.78 14.77 -17.33
C LYS A 691 -0.63 14.51 -16.84
N GLY A 692 -1.29 15.53 -16.34
CA GLY A 692 -2.64 15.35 -15.84
C GLY A 692 -3.35 16.63 -15.47
N VAL A 693 -4.62 16.44 -15.14
CA VAL A 693 -5.55 17.48 -14.71
C VAL A 693 -6.17 17.06 -13.39
N GLU A 694 -6.16 17.95 -12.42
CA GLU A 694 -6.75 17.74 -11.09
C GLU A 694 -7.80 18.81 -10.82
N LEU A 695 -8.95 18.41 -10.29
CA LEU A 695 -10.02 19.28 -9.85
C LEU A 695 -10.44 18.92 -8.44
N SER A 696 -10.54 19.92 -7.56
CA SER A 696 -11.13 19.78 -6.23
C SER A 696 -12.19 20.86 -6.03
N LEU A 697 -13.36 20.48 -5.56
CA LEU A 697 -14.51 21.36 -5.34
C LEU A 697 -15.05 21.11 -3.93
N SER A 698 -15.15 22.19 -3.13
CA SER A 698 -15.81 22.18 -1.83
C SER A 698 -16.96 23.20 -1.83
N VAL A 699 -18.17 22.75 -1.47
CA VAL A 699 -19.39 23.57 -1.54
C VAL A 699 -20.20 23.44 -0.26
N GLY A 700 -20.42 24.55 0.43
CA GLY A 700 -21.44 24.68 1.47
C GLY A 700 -22.81 24.94 0.86
N VAL A 701 -23.54 23.89 0.47
CA VAL A 701 -24.83 23.97 -0.26
C VAL A 701 -25.89 24.67 0.58
N VAL A 702 -25.99 24.28 1.86
CA VAL A 702 -26.90 24.91 2.84
C VAL A 702 -26.14 25.14 4.14
N ASN A 703 -26.23 26.37 4.66
CA ASN A 703 -25.66 26.70 5.96
C ASN A 703 -26.72 27.47 6.79
N ARG A 704 -27.52 26.72 7.53
CA ARG A 704 -28.53 27.26 8.46
C ARG A 704 -28.26 26.73 9.85
N LYS A 705 -28.71 27.42 10.89
CA LYS A 705 -28.47 27.08 12.29
C LYS A 705 -28.76 25.62 12.64
N ASN A 706 -29.82 25.03 12.07
CA ASN A 706 -30.29 23.68 12.42
C ASN A 706 -30.11 22.68 11.25
N PHE A 707 -29.62 23.15 10.09
CA PHE A 707 -29.37 22.29 8.92
C PHE A 707 -28.19 22.80 8.10
N LYS A 708 -27.18 21.95 7.96
CA LYS A 708 -26.02 22.20 7.09
C LYS A 708 -25.91 21.03 6.11
N PHE A 709 -25.53 21.36 4.90
CA PHE A 709 -25.21 20.39 3.87
C PHE A 709 -23.97 20.85 3.11
N ASP A 710 -22.89 20.08 3.19
CA ASP A 710 -21.62 20.33 2.53
C ASP A 710 -21.28 19.17 1.58
N VAL A 711 -20.64 19.51 0.46
CA VAL A 711 -20.22 18.58 -0.57
C VAL A 711 -18.75 18.83 -0.89
N ASP A 712 -17.90 17.81 -0.73
CA ASP A 712 -16.53 17.81 -1.19
C ASP A 712 -16.40 16.80 -2.34
N PHE A 713 -15.89 17.26 -3.47
CA PHE A 713 -15.69 16.46 -4.69
C PHE A 713 -14.27 16.65 -5.19
N ASN A 714 -13.64 15.57 -5.63
CA ASN A 714 -12.37 15.65 -6.33
C ASN A 714 -12.29 14.62 -7.46
N ILE A 715 -11.54 14.96 -8.50
CA ILE A 715 -11.24 14.07 -9.62
C ILE A 715 -9.86 14.37 -10.19
N ALA A 716 -9.15 13.33 -10.60
CA ALA A 716 -7.84 13.43 -11.24
C ALA A 716 -7.78 12.56 -12.48
N PHE A 717 -7.29 13.13 -13.57
CA PHE A 717 -6.95 12.46 -14.83
C PHE A 717 -5.43 12.44 -14.93
N THR A 718 -4.85 11.27 -15.16
CA THR A 718 -3.39 11.09 -15.28
C THR A 718 -3.05 10.26 -16.50
N ASP A 719 -2.09 10.73 -17.29
CA ASP A 719 -1.54 10.04 -18.46
C ASP A 719 -0.02 9.94 -18.31
N THR A 720 0.50 8.72 -18.25
CA THR A 720 1.93 8.43 -18.09
C THR A 720 2.46 7.76 -19.35
N LYS A 721 3.54 8.28 -19.94
CA LYS A 721 4.16 7.74 -21.14
C LYS A 721 5.65 7.51 -20.97
N ILE A 722 6.13 6.42 -21.52
CA ILE A 722 7.55 6.12 -21.65
C ILE A 722 8.09 6.93 -22.83
N LYS A 723 9.14 7.72 -22.62
CA LYS A 723 9.75 8.55 -23.66
C LYS A 723 11.01 7.88 -24.26
N SER A 724 11.70 7.08 -23.42
CA SER A 724 12.90 6.36 -23.83
C SER A 724 13.12 5.16 -22.88
N LEU A 725 13.67 4.07 -23.41
CA LEU A 725 14.10 2.87 -22.68
C LEU A 725 15.60 2.58 -22.86
N GLY A 726 16.41 3.62 -23.07
CA GLY A 726 17.88 3.45 -23.16
C GLY A 726 18.38 2.80 -24.44
N GLY A 727 17.68 2.99 -25.56
CA GLY A 727 18.10 2.51 -26.88
C GLY A 727 17.37 1.26 -27.37
N VAL A 728 16.41 0.75 -26.59
CA VAL A 728 15.45 -0.28 -27.02
C VAL A 728 14.06 0.35 -27.16
N ASP A 729 13.27 -0.12 -28.13
CA ASP A 729 11.92 0.40 -28.35
C ASP A 729 10.89 -0.23 -27.41
N LYS A 730 11.12 -1.49 -27.02
CA LYS A 730 10.26 -2.25 -26.12
C LYS A 730 11.03 -3.19 -25.20
N MET A 731 10.45 -3.48 -24.04
CA MET A 731 11.00 -4.38 -23.02
C MET A 731 9.86 -5.15 -22.37
N GLU A 732 9.95 -6.47 -22.33
CA GLU A 732 9.01 -7.32 -21.60
C GLU A 732 9.33 -7.37 -20.11
N MET A 733 8.28 -7.39 -19.29
CA MET A 733 8.34 -7.53 -17.84
C MET A 733 7.47 -8.70 -17.42
N SER A 734 7.85 -9.38 -16.34
CA SER A 734 7.09 -10.50 -15.80
C SER A 734 6.48 -10.16 -14.45
N SER A 735 5.20 -10.46 -14.25
CA SER A 735 4.53 -10.31 -12.95
C SER A 735 5.02 -11.33 -11.92
N GLY A 736 5.45 -12.51 -12.39
CA GLY A 736 6.04 -13.57 -11.57
C GLY A 736 5.03 -14.43 -10.79
N TRP A 737 3.72 -14.27 -10.99
CA TRP A 737 2.72 -15.07 -10.26
C TRP A 737 2.77 -16.56 -10.62
N ALA A 738 3.03 -16.89 -11.87
CA ALA A 738 3.13 -18.28 -12.37
C ALA A 738 4.58 -18.80 -12.44
N GLY A 739 5.55 -18.08 -11.87
CA GLY A 739 6.97 -18.44 -11.93
C GLY A 739 7.51 -18.41 -13.35
N SER A 740 8.08 -19.52 -13.84
CA SER A 740 8.65 -19.63 -15.18
C SER A 740 7.64 -20.04 -16.27
N GLU A 741 6.39 -20.35 -15.92
CA GLU A 741 5.39 -20.77 -16.91
C GLU A 741 4.83 -19.61 -17.73
N ILE A 742 4.67 -18.45 -17.08
CA ILE A 742 4.25 -17.22 -17.76
C ILE A 742 5.35 -16.19 -17.56
N THR A 743 5.95 -15.78 -18.65
CA THR A 743 6.98 -14.73 -18.69
C THR A 743 6.61 -13.68 -19.72
N GLY A 744 7.04 -12.43 -19.50
CA GLY A 744 6.74 -11.35 -20.43
C GLY A 744 5.25 -11.05 -20.56
N ASP A 745 4.50 -11.11 -19.45
CA ASP A 745 3.06 -10.85 -19.39
C ASP A 745 2.71 -9.34 -19.26
N TYR A 746 3.73 -8.50 -19.23
CA TYR A 746 3.64 -7.04 -19.35
C TYR A 746 4.67 -6.52 -20.35
N ILE A 747 4.37 -5.37 -20.97
CA ILE A 747 5.26 -4.71 -21.92
C ILE A 747 5.44 -3.23 -21.61
N LEU A 748 6.69 -2.79 -21.67
CA LEU A 748 7.09 -1.39 -21.71
C LEU A 748 7.43 -1.05 -23.17
N GLU A 749 6.84 0.02 -23.70
CA GLU A 749 7.05 0.43 -25.09
C GLU A 749 7.15 1.94 -25.18
N VAL A 750 8.10 2.43 -25.97
CA VAL A 750 8.32 3.87 -26.16
C VAL A 750 7.09 4.52 -26.79
N GLY A 751 6.61 5.62 -26.19
CA GLY A 751 5.39 6.34 -26.60
C GLY A 751 4.13 5.89 -25.86
N GLU A 752 4.17 4.75 -25.17
CA GLU A 752 3.04 4.12 -24.49
C GLU A 752 3.11 4.22 -22.97
N SER A 753 2.03 3.82 -22.29
CA SER A 753 1.94 3.83 -20.82
C SER A 753 2.60 2.60 -20.18
N VAL A 754 3.00 2.72 -18.91
CA VAL A 754 3.33 1.55 -18.08
C VAL A 754 2.07 0.77 -17.74
N GLY A 755 2.21 -0.50 -17.33
CA GLY A 755 1.11 -1.35 -16.90
C GLY A 755 0.29 -1.95 -18.04
N ARG A 756 0.81 -1.98 -19.27
CA ARG A 756 0.18 -2.67 -20.41
C ARG A 756 0.39 -4.16 -20.27
N MET A 757 -0.71 -4.89 -20.22
CA MET A 757 -0.77 -6.34 -20.15
C MET A 757 -0.54 -6.93 -21.54
N TYR A 758 0.41 -7.86 -21.65
CA TYR A 758 0.91 -8.40 -22.91
C TYR A 758 0.74 -9.91 -22.95
N GLY A 759 -0.10 -10.40 -23.83
CA GLY A 759 -0.49 -11.79 -23.88
C GLY A 759 -1.22 -12.13 -25.16
N TYR A 760 -1.92 -13.23 -25.16
CA TYR A 760 -2.62 -13.75 -26.33
C TYR A 760 -4.08 -13.34 -26.33
N GLU A 761 -4.65 -13.12 -27.52
CA GLU A 761 -6.08 -12.93 -27.71
C GLU A 761 -6.77 -14.29 -27.84
N THR A 762 -7.84 -14.52 -27.06
CA THR A 762 -8.62 -15.75 -27.12
C THR A 762 -9.50 -15.78 -28.36
N ASP A 763 -9.49 -16.89 -29.10
CA ASP A 763 -10.34 -17.14 -30.29
C ASP A 763 -11.27 -18.36 -30.10
N GLY A 764 -11.74 -18.56 -28.85
CA GLY A 764 -12.62 -19.67 -28.52
C GLY A 764 -11.89 -21.00 -28.31
N TRP A 765 -12.32 -22.05 -28.98
CA TRP A 765 -11.74 -23.40 -28.91
C TRP A 765 -11.80 -24.12 -30.23
N TYR A 766 -10.96 -25.13 -30.40
CA TYR A 766 -11.05 -26.02 -31.55
C TYR A 766 -12.31 -26.88 -31.48
N THR A 767 -12.98 -27.03 -32.62
CA THR A 767 -14.16 -27.88 -32.79
C THR A 767 -13.78 -29.23 -33.37
N VAL A 768 -14.71 -30.18 -33.40
CA VAL A 768 -14.49 -31.48 -34.07
C VAL A 768 -14.21 -31.30 -35.57
N ASP A 769 -14.81 -30.30 -36.19
CA ASP A 769 -14.66 -30.01 -37.62
C ASP A 769 -13.25 -29.54 -38.01
N ASP A 770 -12.45 -29.09 -37.06
CA ASP A 770 -11.07 -28.64 -37.28
C ASP A 770 -10.08 -29.81 -37.42
N PHE A 771 -10.53 -31.07 -37.21
CA PHE A 771 -9.71 -32.26 -37.21
C PHE A 771 -10.19 -33.34 -38.21
N GLU A 772 -9.25 -34.16 -38.66
CA GLU A 772 -9.48 -35.50 -39.22
C GLU A 772 -9.31 -36.51 -38.08
N TYR A 773 -10.17 -37.52 -38.03
CA TYR A 773 -10.11 -38.56 -37.00
C TYR A 773 -9.71 -39.89 -37.64
N GLU A 774 -8.50 -40.35 -37.34
CA GLU A 774 -7.93 -41.59 -37.88
C GLU A 774 -7.35 -42.43 -36.73
N ASP A 775 -7.69 -43.72 -36.70
CA ASP A 775 -7.18 -44.72 -35.75
C ASP A 775 -7.18 -44.24 -34.28
N GLY A 776 -8.24 -43.54 -33.84
CA GLY A 776 -8.37 -43.09 -32.48
C GLY A 776 -7.65 -41.76 -32.19
N THR A 777 -7.07 -41.10 -33.19
CA THR A 777 -6.26 -39.87 -33.03
C THR A 777 -6.89 -38.74 -33.83
N TYR A 778 -6.95 -37.56 -33.21
CA TYR A 778 -7.33 -36.31 -33.87
C TYR A 778 -6.10 -35.66 -34.50
N ILE A 779 -6.17 -35.47 -35.83
CA ILE A 779 -5.13 -34.84 -36.64
C ILE A 779 -5.66 -33.50 -37.09
N LEU A 780 -4.99 -32.38 -36.75
CA LEU A 780 -5.40 -31.05 -37.14
C LEU A 780 -5.34 -30.90 -38.66
N LYS A 781 -6.42 -30.43 -39.29
CA LYS A 781 -6.53 -30.22 -40.71
C LYS A 781 -5.52 -29.22 -41.24
N GLU A 782 -5.03 -29.41 -42.46
CA GLU A 782 -4.16 -28.46 -43.12
C GLU A 782 -4.84 -27.09 -43.26
N GLY A 783 -4.11 -26.01 -42.92
CA GLY A 783 -4.60 -24.64 -42.95
C GLY A 783 -5.32 -24.19 -41.68
N ILE A 784 -5.49 -25.06 -40.69
CA ILE A 784 -5.93 -24.64 -39.34
C ILE A 784 -4.73 -24.23 -38.50
N VAL A 785 -4.81 -23.05 -37.87
CA VAL A 785 -3.77 -22.51 -37.01
C VAL A 785 -3.50 -23.43 -35.83
N SER A 786 -2.22 -23.66 -35.53
CA SER A 786 -1.77 -24.55 -34.45
C SER A 786 -1.13 -23.79 -33.29
N ASP A 787 -1.61 -24.02 -32.07
CA ASP A 787 -1.00 -23.55 -30.82
C ASP A 787 -0.34 -24.67 -29.99
N ALA A 788 -0.09 -25.85 -30.62
CA ALA A 788 0.52 -27.02 -30.00
C ALA A 788 1.87 -26.71 -29.32
N THR A 789 2.68 -25.88 -29.93
CA THR A 789 3.99 -25.46 -29.41
C THR A 789 3.86 -24.70 -28.11
N LEU A 790 2.90 -23.75 -28.07
CA LEU A 790 2.65 -22.92 -26.89
C LEU A 790 1.99 -23.71 -25.76
N LEU A 791 0.97 -24.53 -26.08
CA LEU A 791 0.21 -25.29 -25.08
C LEU A 791 0.94 -26.55 -24.56
N ALA A 792 2.10 -26.87 -25.13
CA ALA A 792 2.94 -28.02 -24.76
C ALA A 792 2.15 -29.36 -24.72
N GLY A 793 1.23 -29.55 -25.64
CA GLY A 793 0.39 -30.76 -25.72
C GLY A 793 -0.22 -30.99 -27.08
N ASN A 794 -0.86 -32.14 -27.23
CA ASN A 794 -1.63 -32.44 -28.42
C ASN A 794 -2.92 -31.64 -28.45
N ILE A 795 -3.10 -30.82 -29.48
CA ILE A 795 -4.34 -30.12 -29.74
C ILE A 795 -5.40 -31.14 -30.10
N ARG A 796 -6.60 -30.96 -29.59
CA ARG A 796 -7.75 -31.83 -29.82
C ARG A 796 -9.05 -30.98 -29.79
N PRO A 797 -10.20 -31.48 -30.24
CA PRO A 797 -11.45 -30.78 -30.06
C PRO A 797 -11.66 -30.35 -28.63
N GLY A 798 -12.09 -29.08 -28.39
CA GLY A 798 -12.26 -28.49 -27.08
C GLY A 798 -11.01 -27.86 -26.50
N SER A 799 -9.84 -27.98 -27.08
CA SER A 799 -8.64 -27.24 -26.65
C SER A 799 -8.85 -25.73 -26.87
N LEU A 800 -8.30 -24.91 -25.95
CA LEU A 800 -8.27 -23.45 -26.11
C LEU A 800 -7.64 -23.11 -27.46
N ARG A 801 -8.28 -22.21 -28.23
CA ARG A 801 -7.72 -21.64 -29.45
C ARG A 801 -7.39 -20.17 -29.25
N LEU A 802 -6.17 -19.80 -29.62
CA LEU A 802 -5.65 -18.47 -29.60
C LEU A 802 -5.63 -17.88 -31.01
N LYS A 803 -5.62 -16.57 -31.11
CA LYS A 803 -5.66 -15.88 -32.38
C LYS A 803 -4.24 -15.71 -32.94
N ASP A 804 -4.04 -16.16 -34.16
CA ASP A 804 -2.86 -15.90 -34.96
C ASP A 804 -2.88 -14.42 -35.40
N GLN A 805 -1.97 -13.62 -34.86
CA GLN A 805 -1.93 -12.17 -35.10
C GLN A 805 -1.08 -11.81 -36.32
N ASN A 806 -0.09 -12.65 -36.64
CA ASN A 806 0.85 -12.39 -37.75
C ASN A 806 0.44 -13.14 -39.03
N GLY A 807 -0.45 -14.16 -38.94
CA GLY A 807 -0.98 -14.94 -40.06
C GLY A 807 -0.02 -15.99 -40.60
N ASP A 808 0.92 -16.47 -39.78
CA ASP A 808 1.90 -17.50 -40.20
C ASP A 808 1.44 -18.94 -39.98
N GLY A 809 0.27 -19.12 -39.37
CA GLY A 809 -0.35 -20.43 -39.11
C GLY A 809 0.11 -21.12 -37.84
N THR A 810 0.97 -20.46 -37.01
CA THR A 810 1.50 -21.01 -35.76
C THR A 810 1.37 -19.99 -34.65
N ILE A 811 0.89 -20.38 -33.46
CA ILE A 811 0.86 -19.49 -32.31
C ILE A 811 2.14 -19.62 -31.51
N ASP A 812 2.87 -18.50 -31.44
CA ASP A 812 4.10 -18.41 -30.64
C ASP A 812 4.23 -17.04 -29.95
N GLU A 813 5.42 -16.67 -29.47
CA GLU A 813 5.63 -15.39 -28.79
C GLU A 813 5.40 -14.16 -29.67
N SER A 814 5.43 -14.32 -31.02
CA SER A 814 5.17 -13.22 -31.97
C SER A 814 3.69 -12.85 -32.09
N ASP A 815 2.78 -13.70 -31.58
CA ASP A 815 1.34 -13.46 -31.52
C ASP A 815 0.88 -12.74 -30.26
N LYS A 816 1.79 -12.45 -29.34
CA LYS A 816 1.46 -11.65 -28.18
C LYS A 816 1.11 -10.22 -28.60
N VAL A 817 0.02 -9.72 -28.05
CA VAL A 817 -0.46 -8.36 -28.25
C VAL A 817 -0.82 -7.73 -26.91
N VAL A 818 -1.07 -6.43 -26.89
CA VAL A 818 -1.58 -5.74 -25.70
C VAL A 818 -3.06 -6.06 -25.54
N ILE A 819 -3.37 -6.80 -24.47
CA ILE A 819 -4.72 -7.27 -24.17
C ILE A 819 -5.39 -6.50 -23.03
N GLY A 820 -4.67 -5.59 -22.35
CA GLY A 820 -5.21 -4.75 -21.28
C GLY A 820 -4.25 -3.68 -20.82
N ASN A 821 -4.74 -2.79 -19.95
CA ASN A 821 -3.94 -1.73 -19.31
C ASN A 821 -4.42 -1.51 -17.88
N ALA A 822 -3.54 -1.68 -16.91
CA ALA A 822 -3.82 -1.57 -15.49
C ALA A 822 -4.07 -0.13 -14.98
N LEU A 823 -3.63 0.90 -15.73
CA LEU A 823 -3.74 2.29 -15.28
C LEU A 823 -5.15 2.86 -15.48
N PRO A 824 -5.75 3.48 -14.43
CA PRO A 824 -7.05 4.10 -14.55
C PRO A 824 -7.00 5.36 -15.41
N LYS A 825 -8.10 5.64 -16.14
CA LYS A 825 -8.30 6.89 -16.88
C LYS A 825 -8.54 8.06 -15.94
N HIS A 826 -9.27 7.84 -14.85
CA HIS A 826 -9.47 8.81 -13.78
C HIS A 826 -9.83 8.13 -12.45
N THR A 827 -9.50 8.83 -11.37
CA THR A 827 -9.86 8.48 -9.99
C THR A 827 -10.52 9.67 -9.32
N GLY A 828 -11.38 9.44 -8.34
CA GLY A 828 -11.98 10.55 -7.61
C GLY A 828 -12.74 10.15 -6.36
N GLY A 829 -13.16 11.16 -5.62
CA GLY A 829 -13.93 10.99 -4.39
C GLY A 829 -15.05 12.03 -4.26
N LEU A 830 -16.12 11.62 -3.59
CA LEU A 830 -17.26 12.48 -3.26
C LEU A 830 -17.62 12.27 -1.80
N GLN A 831 -17.60 13.33 -1.03
CA GLN A 831 -18.05 13.34 0.36
C GLN A 831 -19.29 14.22 0.51
N LEU A 832 -20.35 13.64 1.08
CA LEU A 832 -21.59 14.34 1.42
C LEU A 832 -21.70 14.42 2.94
N LYS A 833 -21.86 15.62 3.50
CA LYS A 833 -21.97 15.87 4.93
C LYS A 833 -23.28 16.59 5.21
N PHE A 834 -24.11 15.97 6.02
CA PHE A 834 -25.37 16.53 6.51
C PHE A 834 -25.30 16.73 8.00
N GLN A 835 -25.74 17.87 8.48
CA GLN A 835 -25.99 18.12 9.91
C GLN A 835 -27.42 18.60 10.07
N LEU A 836 -28.18 17.88 10.90
CA LEU A 836 -29.56 18.22 11.22
C LEU A 836 -29.70 18.26 12.75
N TRP A 837 -29.84 19.44 13.34
CA TRP A 837 -29.76 19.68 14.79
C TRP A 837 -28.47 19.07 15.38
N ASN A 838 -28.59 18.06 16.21
CA ASN A 838 -27.50 17.35 16.87
C ASN A 838 -27.06 16.08 16.14
N PHE A 839 -27.77 15.72 15.04
CA PHE A 839 -27.36 14.59 14.20
C PHE A 839 -26.41 15.04 13.11
N ASP A 840 -25.41 14.21 12.81
CA ASP A 840 -24.53 14.34 11.68
C ASP A 840 -24.52 13.04 10.86
N LEU A 841 -24.62 13.18 9.54
CA LEU A 841 -24.52 12.07 8.60
C LEU A 841 -23.43 12.40 7.59
N ALA A 842 -22.47 11.50 7.43
CA ALA A 842 -21.43 11.61 6.41
C ALA A 842 -21.42 10.36 5.53
N ALA A 843 -21.46 10.55 4.21
CA ALA A 843 -21.30 9.49 3.22
C ALA A 843 -20.09 9.82 2.34
N TYR A 844 -19.19 8.87 2.20
CA TYR A 844 -17.99 9.02 1.40
C TYR A 844 -17.93 7.96 0.31
N PHE A 845 -17.85 8.42 -0.95
CA PHE A 845 -17.72 7.60 -2.15
C PHE A 845 -16.33 7.75 -2.73
N TYR A 846 -15.76 6.64 -3.19
CA TYR A 846 -14.51 6.57 -3.94
C TYR A 846 -14.72 5.78 -5.21
N TRP A 847 -14.11 6.23 -6.31
CA TRP A 847 -14.19 5.49 -7.57
C TRP A 847 -12.86 5.50 -8.33
N LYS A 848 -12.71 4.47 -9.12
CA LYS A 848 -11.67 4.31 -10.14
C LYS A 848 -12.39 3.94 -11.44
N TYR A 849 -12.09 4.60 -12.52
CA TYR A 849 -12.69 4.34 -13.82
C TYR A 849 -11.61 4.05 -14.86
N GLY A 850 -11.80 2.98 -15.65
CA GLY A 850 -10.79 2.40 -16.52
C GLY A 850 -9.67 1.74 -15.71
N GLY A 851 -8.79 1.08 -16.41
CA GLY A 851 -7.78 0.21 -15.83
C GLY A 851 -8.31 -1.21 -15.64
N ASP A 852 -7.55 -2.16 -16.16
CA ASP A 852 -7.90 -3.57 -16.16
C ASP A 852 -7.25 -4.27 -14.98
N VAL A 853 -7.82 -5.39 -14.55
CA VAL A 853 -7.27 -6.32 -13.57
C VAL A 853 -6.86 -7.60 -14.29
N TYR A 854 -5.61 -8.00 -14.09
CA TYR A 854 -5.11 -9.32 -14.46
C TYR A 854 -5.56 -10.32 -13.39
N ASN A 855 -6.68 -11.00 -13.66
CA ASN A 855 -7.24 -12.02 -12.77
C ASN A 855 -6.54 -13.36 -12.98
N ALA A 856 -5.38 -13.53 -12.35
CA ALA A 856 -4.58 -14.74 -12.43
C ALA A 856 -5.30 -15.95 -11.77
N ASN A 857 -6.22 -15.69 -10.82
CA ASN A 857 -7.05 -16.74 -10.22
C ASN A 857 -7.93 -17.44 -11.28
N LYS A 858 -8.43 -16.70 -12.30
CA LYS A 858 -9.20 -17.32 -13.39
C LYS A 858 -8.37 -18.36 -14.12
N ILE A 859 -7.14 -18.04 -14.49
CA ILE A 859 -6.27 -18.99 -15.21
C ILE A 859 -6.02 -20.20 -14.33
N GLU A 860 -5.61 -20.00 -13.08
CA GLU A 860 -5.26 -21.12 -12.21
C GLU A 860 -6.46 -22.00 -11.85
N ASN A 861 -7.62 -21.37 -11.55
CA ASN A 861 -8.81 -22.11 -11.11
C ASN A 861 -9.61 -22.74 -12.24
N THR A 862 -9.18 -22.58 -13.50
CA THR A 862 -9.82 -23.19 -14.68
C THR A 862 -8.86 -24.01 -15.55
N THR A 863 -7.66 -24.33 -15.02
CA THR A 863 -6.63 -25.11 -15.76
C THR A 863 -6.08 -26.23 -14.88
N THR A 864 -5.98 -27.46 -15.39
CA THR A 864 -5.58 -28.68 -14.64
C THR A 864 -4.10 -29.04 -14.79
N ASN A 865 -3.19 -28.13 -15.06
CA ASN A 865 -1.84 -28.43 -15.51
C ASN A 865 -0.96 -29.25 -14.52
N LYS A 866 -1.05 -29.00 -13.22
CA LYS A 866 -0.05 -29.52 -12.24
C LYS A 866 -0.60 -30.53 -11.24
N TYR A 867 -1.85 -30.41 -10.87
CA TYR A 867 -2.40 -31.15 -9.73
C TYR A 867 -3.59 -31.98 -10.14
N SER A 868 -3.54 -33.25 -9.79
CA SER A 868 -4.69 -34.17 -9.93
C SER A 868 -5.70 -33.89 -8.81
N TYR A 869 -6.99 -34.09 -9.10
CA TYR A 869 -8.09 -34.06 -8.11
C TYR A 869 -8.24 -32.73 -7.35
N ARG A 870 -7.81 -31.62 -7.92
CA ARG A 870 -8.09 -30.30 -7.35
C ARG A 870 -9.48 -29.82 -7.73
N ASN A 871 -10.11 -29.00 -6.88
CA ASN A 871 -11.34 -28.33 -7.22
C ASN A 871 -11.10 -27.21 -8.26
N MET A 872 -12.14 -26.75 -8.91
CA MET A 872 -12.10 -25.74 -9.97
C MET A 872 -13.15 -24.67 -9.71
N SER A 873 -12.99 -23.50 -10.34
CA SER A 873 -14.05 -22.50 -10.38
C SER A 873 -15.32 -23.07 -11.01
N ALA A 874 -16.48 -22.65 -10.53
CA ALA A 874 -17.76 -22.98 -11.15
C ALA A 874 -17.89 -22.44 -12.59
N ASP A 875 -17.00 -21.53 -13.04
CA ASP A 875 -16.95 -21.08 -14.44
C ASP A 875 -16.74 -22.23 -15.43
N VAL A 876 -16.17 -23.36 -14.95
CA VAL A 876 -15.99 -24.57 -15.80
C VAL A 876 -17.25 -25.44 -15.91
N GLU A 877 -18.35 -25.11 -15.26
CA GLU A 877 -19.62 -25.86 -15.35
C GLU A 877 -20.20 -25.73 -16.73
N GLY A 878 -19.92 -25.63 -17.72
CA GLY A 878 -20.38 -25.52 -19.08
C GLY A 878 -19.25 -25.61 -20.09
N CYS A 879 -18.07 -26.05 -19.59
CA CYS A 879 -16.92 -26.25 -20.46
C CYS A 879 -17.13 -27.45 -21.42
N TRP A 880 -16.30 -27.51 -22.42
CA TRP A 880 -16.20 -28.66 -23.31
C TRP A 880 -15.91 -29.93 -22.50
N THR A 881 -16.69 -30.99 -22.73
CA THR A 881 -16.52 -32.33 -22.10
C THR A 881 -16.22 -33.40 -23.15
N TYR A 882 -15.42 -34.40 -22.76
CA TYR A 882 -15.07 -35.54 -23.57
C TYR A 882 -15.91 -36.81 -23.26
N LEU A 883 -16.74 -36.73 -22.19
CA LEU A 883 -17.53 -37.84 -21.73
C LEU A 883 -18.90 -37.88 -22.41
N ASN A 884 -19.31 -39.09 -22.89
CA ASN A 884 -20.69 -39.36 -23.25
C ASN A 884 -21.58 -39.57 -22.01
N GLY A 885 -22.88 -39.88 -22.25
CA GLY A 885 -23.85 -40.10 -21.18
C GLY A 885 -23.58 -41.33 -20.30
N GLU A 886 -22.74 -42.25 -20.75
CA GLU A 886 -22.41 -43.53 -20.10
C GLU A 886 -21.02 -43.48 -19.42
N GLY A 887 -20.33 -42.34 -19.46
CA GLY A 887 -18.97 -42.11 -18.85
C GLY A 887 -17.82 -42.63 -19.72
N GLY A 888 -18.06 -43.04 -20.93
CA GLY A 888 -17.02 -43.34 -21.91
C GLY A 888 -16.57 -42.08 -22.66
N ILE A 889 -15.42 -42.14 -23.34
CA ILE A 889 -14.99 -41.09 -24.25
C ILE A 889 -15.92 -41.06 -25.45
N ALA A 890 -16.50 -39.90 -25.73
CA ALA A 890 -17.47 -39.71 -26.83
C ALA A 890 -16.81 -39.89 -28.20
N SER A 891 -17.56 -40.49 -29.14
CA SER A 891 -17.18 -40.46 -30.58
C SER A 891 -17.18 -39.01 -31.11
N PRO A 892 -16.52 -38.74 -32.26
CA PRO A 892 -16.52 -37.38 -32.82
C PRO A 892 -17.93 -36.79 -33.02
N GLU A 893 -18.87 -37.58 -33.48
CA GLU A 893 -20.26 -37.18 -33.72
C GLU A 893 -21.00 -36.88 -32.41
N GLU A 894 -20.84 -37.72 -31.40
CA GLU A 894 -21.39 -37.50 -30.05
C GLU A 894 -20.76 -36.27 -29.42
N MET A 895 -19.44 -36.11 -29.55
CA MET A 895 -18.69 -34.99 -28.99
C MET A 895 -19.18 -33.65 -29.56
N ALA A 896 -19.45 -33.57 -30.86
CA ALA A 896 -20.04 -32.40 -31.49
C ALA A 896 -21.45 -32.08 -30.94
N GLN A 897 -22.26 -33.10 -30.68
CA GLN A 897 -23.62 -32.92 -30.15
C GLN A 897 -23.65 -32.50 -28.70
N ILE A 898 -22.91 -33.15 -27.83
CA ILE A 898 -22.89 -32.86 -26.38
C ILE A 898 -22.29 -31.46 -26.08
N ASN A 899 -21.39 -31.00 -26.94
CA ASN A 899 -20.70 -29.70 -26.78
C ASN A 899 -21.30 -28.57 -27.62
N ALA A 900 -22.46 -28.77 -28.27
CA ALA A 900 -23.11 -27.74 -29.09
C ALA A 900 -23.44 -26.47 -28.30
N ASN A 901 -23.60 -26.55 -26.98
CA ASN A 901 -23.85 -25.44 -26.07
C ASN A 901 -22.71 -25.16 -25.10
N ALA A 902 -21.49 -25.64 -25.37
CA ALA A 902 -20.34 -25.35 -24.54
C ALA A 902 -20.12 -23.83 -24.44
N THR A 903 -19.73 -23.35 -23.27
CA THR A 903 -19.52 -21.91 -22.98
C THR A 903 -18.05 -21.60 -22.80
N MET A 904 -17.21 -22.62 -22.72
CA MET A 904 -15.78 -22.52 -22.48
C MET A 904 -15.04 -23.73 -23.05
N TRP A 905 -13.78 -23.58 -23.38
CA TRP A 905 -12.86 -24.69 -23.74
C TRP A 905 -12.71 -25.67 -22.59
N SER A 906 -12.10 -26.82 -22.87
CA SER A 906 -11.77 -27.83 -21.85
C SER A 906 -10.68 -27.31 -20.92
N PRO A 907 -10.85 -27.38 -19.58
CA PRO A 907 -9.84 -27.03 -18.60
C PRO A 907 -8.62 -27.96 -18.60
N ILE A 908 -8.66 -29.08 -19.31
CA ILE A 908 -7.59 -30.07 -19.35
C ILE A 908 -6.47 -29.59 -20.27
N MET A 909 -5.53 -28.81 -19.67
CA MET A 909 -4.42 -28.15 -20.35
C MET A 909 -3.09 -28.53 -19.68
N ALA A 910 -2.00 -28.53 -20.46
CA ALA A 910 -0.67 -28.94 -19.99
C ALA A 910 0.08 -27.81 -19.27
N ARG A 911 -0.26 -26.53 -19.49
CA ARG A 911 0.39 -25.36 -18.89
C ARG A 911 -0.53 -24.15 -18.79
N TYR A 912 -0.14 -23.19 -17.97
CA TYR A 912 -0.80 -21.88 -17.91
C TYR A 912 -0.41 -21.01 -19.10
N VAL A 913 -1.38 -20.28 -19.64
CA VAL A 913 -1.19 -19.27 -20.69
C VAL A 913 -1.91 -18.01 -20.30
N PHE A 914 -1.27 -16.86 -20.48
CA PHE A 914 -1.90 -15.56 -20.24
C PHE A 914 -2.62 -15.09 -21.50
N HIS A 915 -3.94 -14.97 -21.43
CA HIS A 915 -4.76 -14.56 -22.54
C HIS A 915 -5.93 -13.63 -22.11
N SER A 916 -6.56 -13.00 -23.08
CA SER A 916 -7.52 -11.90 -22.89
C SER A 916 -8.71 -12.23 -21.97
N TRP A 917 -9.11 -13.49 -21.83
CA TRP A 917 -10.17 -13.91 -20.92
C TRP A 917 -9.87 -13.66 -19.44
N ALA A 918 -8.61 -13.60 -19.06
CA ALA A 918 -8.18 -13.31 -17.69
C ALA A 918 -8.01 -11.81 -17.41
N VAL A 919 -8.27 -10.96 -18.41
CA VAL A 919 -8.20 -9.50 -18.26
C VAL A 919 -9.61 -8.95 -18.12
N GLU A 920 -9.89 -8.28 -16.99
CA GLU A 920 -11.23 -7.82 -16.65
C GLU A 920 -11.24 -6.31 -16.34
N ASP A 921 -12.38 -5.65 -16.61
CA ASP A 921 -12.60 -4.25 -16.27
C ASP A 921 -12.50 -4.02 -14.75
N GLY A 922 -11.49 -3.31 -14.31
CA GLY A 922 -11.24 -2.94 -12.91
C GLY A 922 -11.96 -1.68 -12.45
N SER A 923 -12.90 -1.15 -13.22
CA SER A 923 -13.68 0.02 -12.84
C SER A 923 -14.63 -0.27 -11.69
N PHE A 924 -14.73 0.67 -10.74
CA PHE A 924 -15.69 0.55 -9.64
C PHE A 924 -16.13 1.91 -9.09
N LEU A 925 -17.28 1.91 -8.42
CA LEU A 925 -17.76 2.92 -7.50
C LEU A 925 -17.98 2.26 -6.12
N ARG A 926 -17.41 2.82 -5.06
CA ARG A 926 -17.49 2.27 -3.71
C ARG A 926 -18.08 3.27 -2.74
N LEU A 927 -19.07 2.87 -1.93
CA LEU A 927 -19.44 3.56 -0.71
C LEU A 927 -18.43 3.15 0.37
N GLN A 928 -17.35 3.94 0.45
CA GLN A 928 -16.19 3.65 1.29
C GLN A 928 -16.52 3.81 2.77
N GLN A 929 -17.33 4.81 3.13
CA GLN A 929 -17.69 5.09 4.52
C GLN A 929 -19.08 5.73 4.59
N LEU A 930 -19.86 5.28 5.56
CA LEU A 930 -21.14 5.88 5.95
C LEU A 930 -21.16 6.00 7.48
N THR A 931 -21.29 7.22 8.00
CA THR A 931 -21.28 7.49 9.45
C THR A 931 -22.51 8.28 9.83
N LEU A 932 -23.20 7.84 10.89
CA LEU A 932 -24.29 8.55 11.53
C LEU A 932 -23.90 8.84 12.97
N GLY A 933 -23.83 10.11 13.34
CA GLY A 933 -23.49 10.57 14.68
C GLY A 933 -24.61 11.36 15.35
N TYR A 934 -24.58 11.36 16.69
CA TYR A 934 -25.43 12.19 17.53
C TYR A 934 -24.60 12.82 18.65
N THR A 935 -24.55 14.14 18.68
CA THR A 935 -23.89 14.90 19.75
C THR A 935 -24.91 15.24 20.82
N LEU A 936 -24.65 14.87 22.08
CA LEU A 936 -25.55 15.18 23.19
C LEU A 936 -25.66 16.71 23.36
N PRO A 937 -26.88 17.22 23.70
CA PRO A 937 -27.05 18.63 23.98
C PRO A 937 -26.18 19.10 25.16
N SER A 938 -25.54 20.25 25.06
CA SER A 938 -24.68 20.83 26.12
C SER A 938 -25.37 20.92 27.48
N LYS A 939 -26.69 21.18 27.50
CA LYS A 939 -27.49 21.17 28.75
C LYS A 939 -27.43 19.86 29.54
N TRP A 940 -27.12 18.73 28.87
CA TRP A 940 -27.00 17.44 29.55
C TRP A 940 -25.52 17.20 29.93
N THR A 941 -24.59 17.50 29.04
CA THR A 941 -23.16 17.28 29.28
C THR A 941 -22.61 18.21 30.36
N ASP A 942 -23.06 19.48 30.44
CA ASP A 942 -22.64 20.43 31.47
C ASP A 942 -22.98 19.95 32.88
N LYS A 943 -24.12 19.21 33.07
CA LYS A 943 -24.51 18.65 34.37
C LYS A 943 -23.51 17.63 34.92
N ILE A 944 -22.79 16.94 34.02
CA ILE A 944 -21.79 15.92 34.36
C ILE A 944 -20.35 16.47 34.08
N LYS A 945 -20.23 17.78 33.92
CA LYS A 945 -18.94 18.49 33.66
C LYS A 945 -18.16 17.97 32.46
N LEU A 946 -18.87 17.60 31.40
CA LEU A 946 -18.28 17.21 30.13
C LEU A 946 -18.52 18.30 29.08
N SER A 947 -17.50 18.64 28.31
CA SER A 947 -17.60 19.66 27.25
C SER A 947 -18.40 19.15 26.05
N LYS A 948 -18.20 17.88 25.67
CA LYS A 948 -18.86 17.26 24.54
C LYS A 948 -18.94 15.75 24.70
N VAL A 949 -20.09 15.19 24.33
CA VAL A 949 -20.26 13.74 24.19
C VAL A 949 -20.93 13.46 22.84
N ARG A 950 -20.30 12.66 22.00
CA ARG A 950 -20.82 12.22 20.71
C ARG A 950 -20.82 10.69 20.65
N VAL A 951 -21.96 10.11 20.28
CA VAL A 951 -22.07 8.69 19.93
C VAL A 951 -22.27 8.57 18.42
N TYR A 952 -21.71 7.53 17.82
CA TYR A 952 -21.85 7.32 16.39
C TYR A 952 -21.84 5.84 16.01
N ALA A 953 -22.43 5.56 14.87
CA ALA A 953 -22.33 4.28 14.17
C ALA A 953 -21.76 4.52 12.78
N SER A 954 -20.91 3.61 12.31
CA SER A 954 -20.33 3.70 10.98
C SER A 954 -20.27 2.34 10.30
N ALA A 955 -20.27 2.39 8.98
CA ALA A 955 -20.02 1.25 8.11
C ALA A 955 -18.94 1.62 7.10
N ASN A 956 -17.95 0.74 6.92
CA ASN A 956 -16.87 0.89 5.97
C ASN A 956 -16.96 -0.19 4.90
N ASN A 957 -16.64 0.17 3.64
CA ASN A 957 -16.68 -0.72 2.49
C ASN A 957 -18.06 -1.40 2.34
N LEU A 958 -19.14 -0.60 2.47
CA LEU A 958 -20.51 -1.14 2.55
C LEU A 958 -20.98 -1.68 1.20
N PHE A 959 -20.70 -0.96 0.10
CA PHE A 959 -21.06 -1.37 -1.25
C PHE A 959 -19.90 -1.05 -2.22
N CYS A 960 -19.64 -1.99 -3.12
CA CYS A 960 -18.74 -1.82 -4.26
C CYS A 960 -19.48 -2.25 -5.54
N TRP A 961 -19.78 -1.29 -6.42
CA TRP A 961 -20.38 -1.54 -7.72
C TRP A 961 -19.27 -1.69 -8.75
N THR A 962 -19.13 -2.89 -9.30
CA THR A 962 -18.09 -3.25 -10.27
C THR A 962 -18.59 -4.37 -11.18
N LYS A 963 -17.92 -4.55 -12.33
CA LYS A 963 -18.09 -5.70 -13.23
C LYS A 963 -17.04 -6.78 -12.98
N TYR A 964 -16.04 -6.51 -12.13
CA TYR A 964 -15.00 -7.45 -11.83
C TYR A 964 -15.54 -8.70 -11.14
N SER A 965 -15.14 -9.89 -11.61
CA SER A 965 -15.66 -11.17 -11.13
C SER A 965 -15.06 -11.63 -9.80
N GLY A 966 -13.83 -11.20 -9.46
CA GLY A 966 -13.16 -11.52 -8.20
C GLY A 966 -13.73 -10.78 -6.99
N PHE A 967 -13.08 -10.91 -5.84
CA PHE A 967 -13.57 -10.33 -4.58
C PHE A 967 -13.58 -8.80 -4.58
N ASP A 968 -12.51 -8.19 -5.06
CA ASP A 968 -12.36 -6.73 -5.06
C ASP A 968 -11.51 -6.27 -6.27
N PRO A 969 -11.99 -5.28 -7.05
CA PRO A 969 -11.24 -4.79 -8.21
C PRO A 969 -10.01 -3.95 -7.84
N GLU A 970 -9.88 -3.56 -6.58
CA GLU A 970 -8.73 -2.83 -6.07
C GLU A 970 -7.73 -3.78 -5.43
N VAL A 971 -6.99 -4.45 -6.28
CA VAL A 971 -6.03 -5.48 -5.93
C VAL A 971 -4.73 -5.30 -6.72
N SER A 972 -3.59 -5.60 -6.11
CA SER A 972 -2.28 -5.59 -6.77
C SER A 972 -1.29 -6.42 -5.95
N VAL A 973 -1.38 -7.73 -6.07
CA VAL A 973 -0.51 -8.70 -5.39
C VAL A 973 0.30 -9.50 -6.40
N ARG A 974 1.32 -10.22 -5.93
CA ARG A 974 2.17 -11.07 -6.77
C ARG A 974 2.75 -10.34 -7.99
N ARG A 975 3.19 -9.11 -7.79
CA ARG A 975 3.87 -8.33 -8.81
C ARG A 975 5.38 -8.29 -8.54
N ALA A 976 6.17 -8.42 -9.58
CA ALA A 976 7.63 -8.37 -9.47
C ALA A 976 8.15 -6.92 -9.33
N THR A 977 7.47 -5.96 -9.96
CA THR A 977 7.87 -4.54 -10.01
C THR A 977 6.65 -3.62 -10.02
N SER A 978 6.86 -2.31 -9.84
CA SER A 978 5.81 -1.29 -10.03
C SER A 978 5.33 -1.18 -11.49
N ALA A 979 6.05 -1.77 -12.44
CA ALA A 979 5.66 -1.83 -13.85
C ALA A 979 4.63 -2.92 -14.17
N THR A 980 4.35 -3.83 -13.24
CA THR A 980 3.40 -4.94 -13.39
C THR A 980 2.23 -4.84 -12.39
N PRO A 981 1.45 -3.73 -12.39
CA PRO A 981 0.38 -3.50 -11.41
C PRO A 981 -0.90 -4.30 -11.71
N SER A 982 -1.84 -4.29 -10.75
CA SER A 982 -3.20 -4.85 -10.87
C SER A 982 -3.26 -6.36 -11.14
N VAL A 983 -2.33 -7.14 -10.59
CA VAL A 983 -2.40 -8.61 -10.60
C VAL A 983 -3.21 -9.07 -9.40
N ASP A 984 -4.27 -9.84 -9.62
CA ASP A 984 -5.01 -10.54 -8.57
C ASP A 984 -4.63 -12.02 -8.55
N TYR A 985 -3.88 -12.41 -7.53
CA TYR A 985 -3.52 -13.81 -7.29
C TYR A 985 -3.63 -14.14 -5.81
N SER A 986 -4.70 -14.84 -5.44
CA SER A 986 -4.94 -15.29 -4.05
C SER A 986 -4.92 -14.14 -3.02
N ALA A 987 -5.37 -12.94 -3.42
CA ALA A 987 -5.39 -11.78 -2.54
C ALA A 987 -6.34 -11.99 -1.36
N TYR A 988 -5.94 -11.53 -0.18
CA TYR A 988 -6.80 -11.50 0.99
C TYR A 988 -8.05 -10.67 0.71
N PRO A 989 -9.27 -11.22 0.87
CA PRO A 989 -10.50 -10.51 0.51
C PRO A 989 -10.77 -9.31 1.44
N ARG A 990 -11.36 -8.24 0.89
CA ARG A 990 -11.79 -7.10 1.70
C ARG A 990 -13.08 -7.39 2.45
N SER A 991 -13.11 -7.00 3.73
CA SER A 991 -14.28 -7.11 4.59
C SER A 991 -15.13 -5.84 4.58
N THR A 992 -16.42 -5.97 4.90
CA THR A 992 -17.29 -4.88 5.33
C THR A 992 -17.19 -4.75 6.84
N ALA A 993 -16.92 -3.55 7.36
CA ALA A 993 -16.75 -3.32 8.78
C ALA A 993 -17.85 -2.39 9.33
N PHE A 994 -18.37 -2.74 10.49
CA PHE A 994 -19.34 -1.94 11.25
C PHE A 994 -18.72 -1.53 12.57
N ALA A 995 -18.86 -0.27 12.95
CA ALA A 995 -18.30 0.26 14.19
C ALA A 995 -19.30 1.13 14.95
N PHE A 996 -19.17 1.11 16.26
CA PHE A 996 -19.87 1.97 17.21
C PHE A 996 -18.85 2.72 18.04
N GLY A 997 -19.00 4.02 18.13
CA GLY A 997 -18.01 4.86 18.80
C GLY A 997 -18.63 5.87 19.77
N LEU A 998 -17.78 6.26 20.72
CA LEU A 998 -18.04 7.25 21.75
C LEU A 998 -16.86 8.22 21.80
N ASP A 999 -17.13 9.49 21.57
CA ASP A 999 -16.16 10.59 21.75
C ASP A 999 -16.59 11.43 22.96
N VAL A 1000 -15.69 11.64 23.92
CA VAL A 1000 -15.92 12.44 25.13
C VAL A 1000 -14.80 13.46 25.27
N ASP A 1001 -15.18 14.74 25.36
CA ASP A 1001 -14.26 15.85 25.68
C ASP A 1001 -14.63 16.37 27.07
N PHE A 1002 -13.60 16.53 27.93
CA PHE A 1002 -13.69 16.97 29.31
C PHE A 1002 -13.37 18.44 29.46
#